data_400670b3a718d7bd21fb2f9733c32e5f
#
_entry.id   400670b3a718d7bd21fb2f9733c32e5f
#
_cell.length_a   1.000
_cell.length_b   1.000
_cell.length_c   1.000
_cell.angle_alpha   90.00
_cell.angle_beta   90.00
_cell.angle_gamma   90.00
#
_symmetry.space_group_name_H-M   'P 1'
#
loop_
_entity.id
_entity.type
_entity.pdbx_description
1 polymer ?
#
loop_
_entity_poly.entity_id
_entity_poly.type
_entity_poly.pdbx_seq_one_letter_code
_entity_poly.pdbx_strand_id
1 'polypeptide(L)'
;MRSSKSRMKSLFRLILMISVATAVALGQASKGQTGPSSSTESKPSDSKPAAPRKVDRAAAYYHYALAHMYEEQVTMYGRSEAASKAIEQYRLAIEADPSSEFLTSGLAELYVKTGRIRDAVLEAQDIIKRDPNNLEAHKLLGRIYLRSLGDMPGGNGSDNVLKLAIEQYEQIVKIEPNSVEDHLLLGRLYRLNNDLTKAESELKTAIKLDPNSEEAVTTLAILYSDEGDTAHALQVLSSVPDGARSAKLYAALGATYEQRKDYKSAIDAYKKAIMLDRDNLDAIRGLAENLLNDGQADAALEQYRVIADANPEDAQSYLRIAEIYRRQGKYDQALENLKKADSMVPDSLEVSYNIAAVYEAQGRYDEAVKILQELVKKTEKPTETSYSQADRNNRAIFIERLATVYRQQENYQAAVDTFRKMLTLGDDNARTGYQNIIDTYREAKLWPQATAAAKEAVQKMPNDRDLRMVLDSQLADTGDPEKPLADVRSLLKGKPEDREVYLRLAIMNTRLKRWSEAEQALAKAEELATKPEEREYVYFLRGDTLQRQKKFDEAEAEFRKVLAITPQSAATLNYLGYMNADRGVKLDESLNYIKQALTIEPNSGAYLDSLGWAYFKQGKYDLAEESLTKASARMGSDPTVQEHLGDLFQKTGRLKQAAAHWERALAEWGKTVAAEVDSEAQAKVQQKLDAARVRLAKENHEQ
;
A
#
# COMPACT_ATOMS: atom_id res chain seq x y z
N MET A 1 6.95 11.07 -6.36
CA MET A 1 6.02 11.10 -5.22
C MET A 1 4.53 10.96 -5.55
N ARG A 2 4.10 10.98 -6.81
CA ARG A 2 2.69 10.64 -7.17
C ARG A 2 2.39 9.14 -7.26
N SER A 3 3.39 8.25 -7.23
CA SER A 3 3.19 6.80 -7.35
C SER A 3 2.79 6.09 -6.05
N SER A 4 2.93 6.71 -4.88
CA SER A 4 2.62 6.04 -3.61
C SER A 4 1.12 5.95 -3.29
N LYS A 5 0.28 6.83 -3.83
CA LYS A 5 -1.18 6.80 -3.60
C LYS A 5 -1.93 5.73 -4.41
N SER A 6 -1.36 5.26 -5.53
CA SER A 6 -1.91 4.16 -6.31
C SER A 6 -1.54 2.79 -5.70
N ARG A 7 -0.40 2.69 -5.03
CA ARG A 7 0.11 1.42 -4.48
C ARG A 7 -0.67 0.90 -3.26
N MET A 8 -1.29 1.79 -2.50
CA MET A 8 -2.01 1.41 -1.27
C MET A 8 -3.45 0.93 -1.51
N LYS A 9 -4.05 1.24 -2.67
CA LYS A 9 -5.40 0.73 -3.01
C LYS A 9 -5.41 -0.69 -3.57
N SER A 10 -4.27 -1.22 -4.01
CA SER A 10 -4.13 -2.57 -4.58
C SER A 10 -3.92 -3.66 -3.53
N LEU A 11 -3.33 -3.36 -2.39
CA LEU A 11 -3.06 -4.36 -1.35
C LEU A 11 -4.32 -4.83 -0.59
N PHE A 12 -5.36 -4.01 -0.51
CA PHE A 12 -6.59 -4.33 0.24
C PHE A 12 -7.59 -5.21 -0.52
N ARG A 13 -7.37 -5.47 -1.81
CA ARG A 13 -8.25 -6.34 -2.62
C ARG A 13 -7.80 -7.79 -2.78
N LEU A 14 -6.65 -8.17 -2.23
CA LEU A 14 -6.06 -9.50 -2.45
C LEU A 14 -6.38 -10.54 -1.38
N ILE A 15 -7.14 -10.21 -0.33
CA ILE A 15 -7.40 -11.13 0.80
C ILE A 15 -8.74 -11.87 0.70
N LEU A 16 -9.52 -11.71 -0.38
CA LEU A 16 -10.85 -12.35 -0.46
C LEU A 16 -11.08 -13.26 -1.67
N MET A 17 -10.04 -13.83 -2.29
CA MET A 17 -10.24 -14.83 -3.35
C MET A 17 -9.20 -15.95 -3.29
N ILE A 18 -9.43 -16.94 -2.49
CA ILE A 18 -8.98 -18.34 -2.75
C ILE A 18 -10.02 -19.27 -2.13
N SER A 19 -10.86 -19.85 -2.95
CA SER A 19 -11.08 -21.30 -3.01
C SER A 19 -12.27 -21.66 -3.91
N VAL A 20 -11.99 -22.62 -4.74
CA VAL A 20 -12.80 -23.60 -5.45
C VAL A 20 -13.22 -23.24 -6.87
N ALA A 21 -12.46 -23.79 -7.80
CA ALA A 21 -12.86 -24.09 -9.17
C ALA A 21 -13.57 -25.45 -9.22
N THR A 22 -14.61 -25.59 -10.04
CA THR A 22 -14.70 -26.65 -11.07
C THR A 22 -16.03 -26.62 -11.84
N ALA A 23 -15.93 -26.60 -13.16
CA ALA A 23 -16.64 -27.32 -14.23
C ALA A 23 -18.12 -27.01 -14.50
N VAL A 24 -18.40 -26.45 -15.60
CA VAL A 24 -18.55 -26.83 -17.02
C VAL A 24 -19.98 -27.05 -17.52
N ALA A 25 -20.25 -26.39 -18.61
CA ALA A 25 -20.87 -26.75 -19.88
C ALA A 25 -22.35 -26.43 -20.16
N LEU A 26 -22.48 -25.50 -21.09
CA LEU A 26 -23.16 -25.54 -22.42
C LEU A 26 -24.60 -26.05 -22.54
N GLY A 27 -25.44 -25.18 -23.12
CA GLY A 27 -26.66 -25.57 -23.82
C GLY A 27 -27.25 -24.39 -24.59
N GLN A 28 -27.01 -24.36 -25.89
CA GLN A 28 -27.53 -23.38 -26.87
C GLN A 28 -29.01 -23.56 -27.21
N ALA A 29 -29.65 -22.43 -27.39
CA ALA A 29 -30.57 -21.98 -28.44
C ALA A 29 -31.72 -22.86 -28.98
N SER A 30 -32.87 -22.24 -29.10
CA SER A 30 -33.49 -22.06 -30.40
C SER A 30 -34.63 -21.04 -30.36
N LYS A 31 -34.68 -20.23 -31.42
CA LYS A 31 -35.74 -19.26 -31.77
C LYS A 31 -36.97 -19.99 -32.29
N GLY A 32 -38.13 -19.46 -31.96
CA GLY A 32 -39.39 -19.81 -32.66
C GLY A 32 -40.41 -18.69 -32.53
N GLN A 33 -40.74 -18.10 -33.67
CA GLN A 33 -41.79 -17.07 -33.91
C GLN A 33 -43.18 -17.66 -33.77
N THR A 34 -44.16 -16.82 -33.38
CA THR A 34 -45.41 -16.43 -34.14
C THR A 34 -46.49 -16.01 -33.16
N GLY A 35 -46.97 -14.86 -33.19
CA GLY A 35 -48.08 -14.24 -33.87
C GLY A 35 -49.43 -14.21 -33.06
N PRO A 36 -50.26 -13.19 -33.21
CA PRO A 36 -51.12 -12.69 -32.15
C PRO A 36 -52.59 -13.20 -32.25
N SER A 37 -53.31 -13.21 -31.12
CA SER A 37 -54.79 -13.18 -31.20
C SER A 37 -55.43 -12.54 -29.94
N SER A 38 -56.12 -11.47 -30.27
CA SER A 38 -57.46 -10.95 -29.82
C SER A 38 -57.77 -10.90 -28.31
N SER A 39 -58.02 -9.66 -27.95
CA SER A 39 -58.71 -9.08 -26.81
C SER A 39 -60.04 -9.70 -26.45
N THR A 40 -60.31 -9.89 -25.16
CA THR A 40 -61.68 -9.69 -24.63
C THR A 40 -61.53 -9.08 -23.20
N GLU A 41 -62.06 -7.87 -23.08
CA GLU A 41 -62.24 -7.16 -21.81
C GLU A 41 -63.22 -7.90 -20.90
N SER A 42 -62.86 -8.12 -19.64
CA SER A 42 -63.81 -8.41 -18.57
C SER A 42 -63.54 -7.47 -17.38
N LYS A 43 -64.62 -6.81 -16.96
CA LYS A 43 -64.68 -5.80 -15.87
C LYS A 43 -64.14 -6.30 -14.55
N PRO A 44 -63.58 -5.42 -13.70
CA PRO A 44 -63.09 -5.79 -12.36
C PRO A 44 -64.28 -6.08 -11.41
N SER A 45 -64.22 -7.22 -10.75
CA SER A 45 -65.10 -7.50 -9.63
C SER A 45 -64.46 -6.97 -8.34
N ASP A 46 -65.24 -6.16 -7.61
CA ASP A 46 -64.93 -5.73 -6.25
C ASP A 46 -64.75 -6.94 -5.31
N SER A 47 -63.52 -7.27 -4.99
CA SER A 47 -63.21 -8.18 -3.90
C SER A 47 -62.81 -7.39 -2.65
N LYS A 48 -63.62 -7.44 -1.60
CA LYS A 48 -63.33 -6.96 -0.26
C LYS A 48 -61.99 -7.52 0.22
N PRO A 49 -61.14 -6.74 0.96
CA PRO A 49 -59.93 -7.25 1.58
C PRO A 49 -60.29 -8.41 2.50
N ALA A 50 -59.63 -9.53 2.33
CA ALA A 50 -59.73 -10.70 3.21
C ALA A 50 -59.31 -10.30 4.64
N ALA A 51 -60.09 -10.73 5.63
CA ALA A 51 -59.76 -10.53 7.04
C ALA A 51 -58.39 -11.17 7.37
N PRO A 52 -57.56 -10.58 8.27
CA PRO A 52 -56.27 -11.14 8.63
C PRO A 52 -56.45 -12.58 9.10
N ARG A 53 -55.79 -13.54 8.43
CA ARG A 53 -55.76 -14.95 8.82
C ARG A 53 -55.18 -15.06 10.21
N LYS A 54 -55.90 -15.78 11.10
CA LYS A 54 -55.46 -15.99 12.47
C LYS A 54 -54.24 -16.91 12.48
N VAL A 55 -53.08 -16.44 13.00
CA VAL A 55 -51.86 -17.21 13.08
C VAL A 55 -52.12 -18.44 13.99
N ASP A 56 -51.88 -19.65 13.45
CA ASP A 56 -51.92 -20.89 14.21
C ASP A 56 -50.49 -21.46 14.41
N ARG A 57 -49.83 -20.96 15.45
CA ARG A 57 -48.46 -21.37 15.79
C ARG A 57 -48.32 -22.88 16.08
N ALA A 58 -49.36 -23.53 16.61
CA ALA A 58 -49.31 -24.97 16.90
C ALA A 58 -49.30 -25.77 15.61
N ALA A 59 -50.17 -25.43 14.64
CA ALA A 59 -50.14 -26.03 13.31
C ALA A 59 -48.85 -25.73 12.56
N ALA A 60 -48.35 -24.50 12.63
CA ALA A 60 -47.07 -24.12 12.01
C ALA A 60 -45.91 -24.95 12.55
N TYR A 61 -45.80 -25.09 13.86
CA TYR A 61 -44.79 -25.92 14.50
C TYR A 61 -44.88 -27.39 14.13
N TYR A 62 -46.10 -27.96 14.09
CA TYR A 62 -46.34 -29.34 13.69
C TYR A 62 -45.87 -29.60 12.25
N HIS A 63 -46.25 -28.75 11.34
CA HIS A 63 -45.84 -28.89 9.95
C HIS A 63 -44.33 -28.62 9.75
N TYR A 64 -43.77 -27.70 10.51
CA TYR A 64 -42.32 -27.50 10.48
C TYR A 64 -41.55 -28.72 10.96
N ALA A 65 -41.98 -29.35 12.06
CA ALA A 65 -41.34 -30.58 12.56
C ALA A 65 -41.38 -31.72 11.54
N LEU A 66 -42.52 -31.87 10.83
CA LEU A 66 -42.64 -32.83 9.73
C LEU A 66 -41.74 -32.44 8.53
N ALA A 67 -41.68 -31.19 8.18
CA ALA A 67 -40.81 -30.70 7.12
C ALA A 67 -39.34 -31.02 7.41
N HIS A 68 -38.90 -30.72 8.62
CA HIS A 68 -37.53 -31.02 9.06
C HIS A 68 -37.20 -32.50 9.07
N MET A 69 -38.13 -33.34 9.54
CA MET A 69 -37.97 -34.79 9.50
C MET A 69 -37.82 -35.33 8.05
N TYR A 70 -38.54 -34.76 7.10
CA TYR A 70 -38.38 -35.11 5.67
C TYR A 70 -37.11 -34.51 5.06
N GLU A 71 -36.69 -33.33 5.47
CA GLU A 71 -35.42 -32.71 5.06
C GLU A 71 -34.21 -33.55 5.52
N GLU A 72 -34.22 -34.07 6.74
CA GLU A 72 -33.21 -35.01 7.21
C GLU A 72 -33.12 -36.27 6.35
N GLN A 73 -34.26 -36.79 5.89
CA GLN A 73 -34.26 -37.92 4.98
C GLN A 73 -33.62 -37.62 3.62
N VAL A 74 -33.74 -36.39 3.16
CA VAL A 74 -33.06 -35.93 1.93
C VAL A 74 -31.57 -35.81 2.17
N THR A 75 -31.15 -35.12 3.26
CA THR A 75 -29.75 -34.75 3.50
C THR A 75 -28.91 -35.93 4.02
N MET A 76 -29.45 -36.71 4.93
CA MET A 76 -28.72 -37.83 5.58
C MET A 76 -28.76 -39.11 4.78
N TYR A 77 -29.87 -39.39 4.09
CA TYR A 77 -30.11 -40.68 3.43
C TYR A 77 -30.23 -40.59 1.91
N GLY A 78 -30.08 -39.39 1.33
CA GLY A 78 -30.14 -39.18 -0.12
C GLY A 78 -31.51 -39.47 -0.77
N ARG A 79 -32.61 -39.50 0.02
CA ARG A 79 -33.95 -39.86 -0.45
C ARG A 79 -34.61 -38.65 -1.13
N SER A 80 -34.37 -38.48 -2.41
CA SER A 80 -34.90 -37.35 -3.18
C SER A 80 -36.45 -37.23 -3.20
N GLU A 81 -37.15 -38.37 -3.01
CA GLU A 81 -38.63 -38.43 -2.90
C GLU A 81 -39.17 -37.70 -1.66
N ALA A 82 -38.37 -37.64 -0.59
CA ALA A 82 -38.76 -36.93 0.62
C ALA A 82 -38.74 -35.41 0.45
N ALA A 83 -37.99 -34.89 -0.54
CA ALA A 83 -37.89 -33.43 -0.80
C ALA A 83 -39.27 -32.82 -1.11
N SER A 84 -40.08 -33.45 -1.94
CA SER A 84 -41.45 -32.96 -2.26
C SER A 84 -42.34 -32.92 -1.01
N LYS A 85 -42.21 -33.90 -0.12
CA LYS A 85 -42.98 -33.95 1.14
C LYS A 85 -42.50 -32.86 2.11
N ALA A 86 -41.18 -32.64 2.20
CA ALA A 86 -40.64 -31.58 3.01
C ALA A 86 -41.13 -30.18 2.53
N ILE A 87 -41.08 -29.91 1.22
CA ILE A 87 -41.56 -28.68 0.61
C ILE A 87 -43.06 -28.46 0.94
N GLU A 88 -43.88 -29.49 0.78
CA GLU A 88 -45.32 -29.40 1.08
C GLU A 88 -45.56 -29.07 2.57
N GLN A 89 -44.82 -29.71 3.47
CA GLN A 89 -44.94 -29.40 4.90
C GLN A 89 -44.44 -28.01 5.28
N TYR A 90 -43.37 -27.52 4.66
CA TYR A 90 -42.97 -26.12 4.83
C TYR A 90 -44.05 -25.12 4.34
N ARG A 91 -44.70 -25.40 3.22
CA ARG A 91 -45.81 -24.55 2.71
C ARG A 91 -46.97 -24.53 3.70
N LEU A 92 -47.37 -25.70 4.25
CA LEU A 92 -48.43 -25.76 5.24
C LEU A 92 -48.06 -25.03 6.52
N ALA A 93 -46.79 -25.09 6.90
CA ALA A 93 -46.27 -24.35 8.09
C ALA A 93 -46.35 -22.82 7.84
N ILE A 94 -45.95 -22.33 6.66
CA ILE A 94 -46.03 -20.92 6.24
C ILE A 94 -47.50 -20.47 6.12
N GLU A 95 -48.39 -21.33 5.62
CA GLU A 95 -49.82 -21.00 5.56
C GLU A 95 -50.44 -20.86 6.97
N ALA A 96 -49.96 -21.61 7.93
CA ALA A 96 -50.41 -21.52 9.34
C ALA A 96 -49.76 -20.31 10.09
N ASP A 97 -48.55 -19.95 9.77
CA ASP A 97 -47.87 -18.74 10.31
C ASP A 97 -47.10 -17.99 9.19
N PRO A 98 -47.79 -17.17 8.42
CA PRO A 98 -47.19 -16.42 7.33
C PRO A 98 -46.14 -15.38 7.77
N SER A 99 -46.19 -15.01 9.04
CA SER A 99 -45.26 -13.98 9.58
C SER A 99 -43.86 -14.57 9.95
N SER A 100 -43.70 -15.87 9.89
CA SER A 100 -42.46 -16.53 10.28
C SER A 100 -41.41 -16.52 9.16
N GLU A 101 -40.49 -15.60 9.22
CA GLU A 101 -39.34 -15.55 8.29
C GLU A 101 -38.46 -16.79 8.34
N PHE A 102 -38.39 -17.43 9.51
CA PHE A 102 -37.66 -18.68 9.69
C PHE A 102 -38.18 -19.79 8.80
N LEU A 103 -39.51 -19.91 8.63
CA LEU A 103 -40.14 -20.92 7.77
C LEU A 103 -39.88 -20.64 6.30
N THR A 104 -39.98 -19.39 5.88
CA THR A 104 -39.69 -18.98 4.49
C THR A 104 -38.22 -19.18 4.13
N SER A 105 -37.30 -18.89 5.07
CA SER A 105 -35.88 -19.17 4.92
C SER A 105 -35.59 -20.66 4.78
N GLY A 106 -36.19 -21.49 5.65
CA GLY A 106 -36.02 -22.93 5.59
C GLY A 106 -36.51 -23.53 4.27
N LEU A 107 -37.65 -23.06 3.78
CA LEU A 107 -38.16 -23.47 2.46
C LEU A 107 -37.21 -23.06 1.31
N ALA A 108 -36.70 -21.84 1.33
CA ALA A 108 -35.74 -21.35 0.33
C ALA A 108 -34.45 -22.19 0.35
N GLU A 109 -33.94 -22.47 1.53
CA GLU A 109 -32.75 -23.32 1.70
C GLU A 109 -32.97 -24.75 1.19
N LEU A 110 -34.14 -25.34 1.46
CA LEU A 110 -34.50 -26.66 0.96
C LEU A 110 -34.58 -26.70 -0.57
N TYR A 111 -35.13 -25.67 -1.20
CA TYR A 111 -35.16 -25.55 -2.66
C TYR A 111 -33.74 -25.50 -3.24
N VAL A 112 -32.86 -24.71 -2.64
CA VAL A 112 -31.43 -24.63 -3.07
C VAL A 112 -30.72 -25.96 -2.87
N LYS A 113 -30.82 -26.56 -1.67
CA LYS A 113 -30.20 -27.85 -1.34
C LYS A 113 -30.65 -29.00 -2.26
N THR A 114 -31.92 -28.97 -2.69
CA THR A 114 -32.47 -29.99 -3.58
C THR A 114 -32.28 -29.68 -5.06
N GLY A 115 -31.66 -28.57 -5.42
CA GLY A 115 -31.47 -28.12 -6.79
C GLY A 115 -32.77 -27.70 -7.50
N ARG A 116 -33.87 -27.52 -6.76
CA ARG A 116 -35.21 -27.21 -7.28
C ARG A 116 -35.50 -25.70 -7.35
N ILE A 117 -34.46 -24.89 -7.56
CA ILE A 117 -34.54 -23.43 -7.57
C ILE A 117 -35.54 -22.96 -8.64
N ARG A 118 -35.54 -23.60 -9.83
CA ARG A 118 -36.43 -23.25 -10.90
C ARG A 118 -37.93 -23.43 -10.54
N ASP A 119 -38.25 -24.53 -9.82
CA ASP A 119 -39.60 -24.80 -9.36
C ASP A 119 -40.10 -23.73 -8.41
N ALA A 120 -39.24 -23.35 -7.44
CA ALA A 120 -39.54 -22.29 -6.47
C ALA A 120 -39.76 -20.93 -7.14
N VAL A 121 -38.91 -20.58 -8.11
CA VAL A 121 -39.02 -19.31 -8.85
C VAL A 121 -40.33 -19.28 -9.66
N LEU A 122 -40.65 -20.35 -10.37
CA LEU A 122 -41.90 -20.42 -11.16
C LEU A 122 -43.13 -20.33 -10.26
N GLU A 123 -43.13 -21.03 -9.13
CA GLU A 123 -44.25 -21.00 -8.18
C GLU A 123 -44.48 -19.61 -7.59
N ALA A 124 -43.40 -19.00 -7.08
CA ALA A 124 -43.51 -17.67 -6.51
C ALA A 124 -43.91 -16.61 -7.56
N GLN A 125 -43.39 -16.72 -8.79
CA GLN A 125 -43.81 -15.86 -9.90
C GLN A 125 -45.29 -16.03 -10.25
N ASP A 126 -45.81 -17.25 -10.20
CA ASP A 126 -47.25 -17.48 -10.44
C ASP A 126 -48.13 -16.92 -9.32
N ILE A 127 -47.67 -16.95 -8.08
CA ILE A 127 -48.33 -16.29 -6.96
C ILE A 127 -48.36 -14.77 -7.18
N ILE A 128 -47.21 -14.17 -7.52
CA ILE A 128 -47.07 -12.72 -7.77
C ILE A 128 -47.91 -12.27 -8.96
N LYS A 129 -48.07 -13.07 -10.02
CA LYS A 129 -48.96 -12.73 -11.15
C LYS A 129 -50.43 -12.63 -10.73
N ARG A 130 -50.86 -13.42 -9.74
CA ARG A 130 -52.23 -13.41 -9.20
C ARG A 130 -52.43 -12.34 -8.15
N ASP A 131 -51.45 -12.13 -7.34
CA ASP A 131 -51.39 -11.16 -6.24
C ASP A 131 -50.04 -10.45 -6.26
N PRO A 132 -49.90 -9.30 -6.95
CA PRO A 132 -48.66 -8.54 -7.07
C PRO A 132 -48.11 -7.99 -5.74
N ASN A 133 -48.92 -8.00 -4.69
CA ASN A 133 -48.52 -7.53 -3.33
C ASN A 133 -48.32 -8.71 -2.36
N ASN A 134 -48.20 -9.93 -2.88
CA ASN A 134 -47.98 -11.07 -2.02
C ASN A 134 -46.59 -11.06 -1.39
N LEU A 135 -46.51 -10.62 -0.14
CA LEU A 135 -45.28 -10.43 0.59
C LEU A 135 -44.46 -11.72 0.68
N GLU A 136 -45.13 -12.85 0.96
CA GLU A 136 -44.45 -14.14 1.16
C GLU A 136 -43.77 -14.64 -0.12
N ALA A 137 -44.41 -14.44 -1.27
CA ALA A 137 -43.84 -14.81 -2.58
C ALA A 137 -42.60 -13.93 -2.90
N HIS A 138 -42.65 -12.63 -2.62
CA HIS A 138 -41.49 -11.75 -2.77
C HIS A 138 -40.36 -12.11 -1.79
N LYS A 139 -40.69 -12.38 -0.53
CA LYS A 139 -39.68 -12.83 0.50
C LYS A 139 -39.05 -14.16 0.08
N LEU A 140 -39.83 -15.12 -0.43
CA LEU A 140 -39.29 -16.39 -0.91
C LEU A 140 -38.31 -16.18 -2.09
N LEU A 141 -38.69 -15.41 -3.11
CA LEU A 141 -37.78 -15.11 -4.22
C LEU A 141 -36.54 -14.34 -3.76
N GLY A 142 -36.71 -13.32 -2.93
CA GLY A 142 -35.62 -12.53 -2.39
C GLY A 142 -34.58 -13.41 -1.68
N ARG A 143 -35.03 -14.33 -0.82
CA ARG A 143 -34.13 -15.26 -0.10
C ARG A 143 -33.46 -16.28 -1.01
N ILE A 144 -34.18 -16.81 -2.01
CA ILE A 144 -33.58 -17.70 -3.02
C ILE A 144 -32.45 -16.97 -3.77
N TYR A 145 -32.70 -15.73 -4.22
CA TYR A 145 -31.67 -14.96 -4.93
C TYR A 145 -30.49 -14.59 -4.02
N LEU A 146 -30.72 -14.20 -2.78
CA LEU A 146 -29.65 -13.99 -1.80
C LEU A 146 -28.79 -15.22 -1.58
N ARG A 147 -29.43 -16.37 -1.41
CA ARG A 147 -28.71 -17.65 -1.24
C ARG A 147 -27.89 -17.98 -2.48
N SER A 148 -28.49 -17.82 -3.67
CA SER A 148 -27.79 -18.07 -4.93
C SER A 148 -26.61 -17.13 -5.15
N LEU A 149 -26.67 -15.89 -4.65
CA LEU A 149 -25.53 -14.95 -4.69
C LEU A 149 -24.34 -15.44 -3.82
N GLY A 150 -24.64 -16.03 -2.65
CA GLY A 150 -23.62 -16.57 -1.76
C GLY A 150 -22.91 -17.79 -2.33
N ASP A 151 -23.56 -18.56 -3.20
CA ASP A 151 -23.04 -19.81 -3.78
C ASP A 151 -22.34 -19.57 -5.15
N MET A 152 -22.41 -18.36 -5.72
CA MET A 152 -21.82 -18.04 -7.05
C MET A 152 -20.44 -17.36 -6.90
N PRO A 153 -19.39 -17.91 -7.51
CA PRO A 153 -18.14 -17.16 -7.69
C PRO A 153 -18.41 -16.02 -8.69
N GLY A 154 -18.05 -14.78 -8.35
CA GLY A 154 -18.35 -13.56 -9.10
C GLY A 154 -18.19 -13.66 -10.63
N GLY A 155 -19.13 -13.05 -11.36
CA GLY A 155 -19.17 -13.01 -12.82
C GLY A 155 -20.55 -12.53 -13.34
N ASN A 156 -20.73 -12.45 -14.65
CA ASN A 156 -21.96 -11.94 -15.29
C ASN A 156 -23.27 -12.64 -14.80
N GLY A 157 -23.18 -13.85 -14.24
CA GLY A 157 -24.30 -14.56 -13.65
C GLY A 157 -24.73 -13.97 -12.31
N SER A 158 -23.79 -13.54 -11.48
CA SER A 158 -24.04 -12.94 -10.17
C SER A 158 -24.73 -11.58 -10.29
N ASP A 159 -24.37 -10.77 -11.31
CA ASP A 159 -24.96 -9.45 -11.54
C ASP A 159 -26.46 -9.52 -11.86
N ASN A 160 -26.88 -10.53 -12.63
CA ASN A 160 -28.29 -10.73 -12.94
C ASN A 160 -29.06 -11.19 -11.69
N VAL A 161 -28.52 -12.10 -10.91
CA VAL A 161 -29.15 -12.57 -9.66
C VAL A 161 -29.23 -11.45 -8.62
N LEU A 162 -28.22 -10.58 -8.55
CA LEU A 162 -28.22 -9.40 -7.69
C LEU A 162 -29.38 -8.45 -8.06
N LYS A 163 -29.56 -8.16 -9.35
CA LYS A 163 -30.69 -7.32 -9.83
C LYS A 163 -32.05 -7.92 -9.49
N LEU A 164 -32.19 -9.25 -9.66
CA LEU A 164 -33.43 -9.94 -9.29
C LEU A 164 -33.67 -9.87 -7.77
N ALA A 165 -32.65 -10.00 -6.96
CA ALA A 165 -32.77 -9.81 -5.51
C ALA A 165 -33.22 -8.39 -5.17
N ILE A 166 -32.60 -7.37 -5.76
CA ILE A 166 -32.98 -5.97 -5.57
C ILE A 166 -34.44 -5.75 -5.93
N GLU A 167 -34.90 -6.22 -7.10
CA GLU A 167 -36.31 -6.09 -7.53
C GLU A 167 -37.27 -6.67 -6.48
N GLN A 168 -36.97 -7.80 -5.90
CA GLN A 168 -37.82 -8.39 -4.87
C GLN A 168 -37.86 -7.55 -3.61
N TYR A 169 -36.66 -7.12 -3.09
CA TYR A 169 -36.60 -6.32 -1.89
C TYR A 169 -37.18 -4.90 -2.08
N GLU A 170 -37.13 -4.31 -3.29
CA GLU A 170 -37.87 -3.08 -3.63
C GLU A 170 -39.39 -3.26 -3.47
N GLN A 171 -39.93 -4.43 -3.82
CA GLN A 171 -41.37 -4.70 -3.62
C GLN A 171 -41.67 -4.99 -2.14
N ILE A 172 -40.81 -5.74 -1.45
CA ILE A 172 -40.96 -6.03 0.00
C ILE A 172 -41.06 -4.74 0.79
N VAL A 173 -40.11 -3.78 0.64
CA VAL A 173 -40.15 -2.51 1.38
C VAL A 173 -41.32 -1.60 0.98
N LYS A 174 -41.86 -1.74 -0.20
CA LYS A 174 -43.13 -1.04 -0.59
C LYS A 174 -44.36 -1.62 0.10
N ILE A 175 -44.41 -2.94 0.28
CA ILE A 175 -45.51 -3.62 0.95
C ILE A 175 -45.41 -3.48 2.46
N GLU A 176 -44.18 -3.58 3.00
CA GLU A 176 -43.86 -3.51 4.43
C GLU A 176 -42.84 -2.38 4.73
N PRO A 177 -43.24 -1.10 4.66
CA PRO A 177 -42.32 0.03 4.70
C PRO A 177 -41.70 0.32 6.09
N ASN A 178 -42.08 -0.43 7.11
CA ASN A 178 -41.57 -0.25 8.48
C ASN A 178 -40.61 -1.38 8.93
N SER A 179 -40.18 -2.23 8.01
CA SER A 179 -39.24 -3.30 8.31
C SER A 179 -37.80 -2.77 8.27
N VAL A 180 -37.16 -2.66 9.42
CA VAL A 180 -35.73 -2.26 9.55
C VAL A 180 -34.83 -3.21 8.79
N GLU A 181 -35.10 -4.51 8.92
CA GLU A 181 -34.28 -5.58 8.32
C GLU A 181 -34.30 -5.52 6.80
N ASP A 182 -35.51 -5.35 6.18
CA ASP A 182 -35.65 -5.31 4.74
C ASP A 182 -35.00 -4.06 4.13
N HIS A 183 -35.12 -2.89 4.78
CA HIS A 183 -34.41 -1.67 4.37
C HIS A 183 -32.88 -1.85 4.49
N LEU A 184 -32.40 -2.47 5.56
CA LEU A 184 -31.01 -2.77 5.74
C LEU A 184 -30.45 -3.72 4.65
N LEU A 185 -31.21 -4.79 4.35
CA LEU A 185 -30.87 -5.73 3.29
C LEU A 185 -30.88 -5.07 1.92
N LEU A 186 -31.89 -4.30 1.60
CA LEU A 186 -31.97 -3.57 0.34
C LEU A 186 -30.81 -2.57 0.21
N GLY A 187 -30.49 -1.85 1.27
CA GLY A 187 -29.32 -0.97 1.30
C GLY A 187 -28.01 -1.69 1.01
N ARG A 188 -27.81 -2.89 1.56
CA ARG A 188 -26.64 -3.74 1.28
C ARG A 188 -26.61 -4.22 -0.17
N LEU A 189 -27.76 -4.62 -0.72
CA LEU A 189 -27.87 -5.05 -2.11
C LEU A 189 -27.55 -3.91 -3.07
N TYR A 190 -28.05 -2.71 -2.83
CA TYR A 190 -27.72 -1.53 -3.63
C TYR A 190 -26.22 -1.20 -3.55
N ARG A 191 -25.59 -1.32 -2.37
CA ARG A 191 -24.14 -1.15 -2.23
C ARG A 191 -23.35 -2.16 -3.07
N LEU A 192 -23.76 -3.43 -3.06
CA LEU A 192 -23.18 -4.46 -3.91
C LEU A 192 -23.36 -4.17 -5.41
N ASN A 193 -24.51 -3.60 -5.78
CA ASN A 193 -24.80 -3.17 -7.16
C ASN A 193 -24.14 -1.83 -7.54
N ASN A 194 -23.35 -1.23 -6.62
CA ASN A 194 -22.72 0.09 -6.78
C ASN A 194 -23.72 1.26 -6.99
N ASP A 195 -24.96 1.11 -6.53
CA ASP A 195 -25.95 2.19 -6.49
C ASP A 195 -25.92 2.85 -5.12
N LEU A 196 -24.87 3.65 -4.89
CA LEU A 196 -24.54 4.18 -3.58
C LEU A 196 -25.59 5.15 -3.06
N THR A 197 -26.26 5.92 -3.95
CA THR A 197 -27.32 6.86 -3.58
C THR A 197 -28.55 6.15 -3.03
N LYS A 198 -28.99 5.06 -3.67
CA LYS A 198 -30.12 4.29 -3.17
C LYS A 198 -29.74 3.51 -1.90
N ALA A 199 -28.52 2.98 -1.84
CA ALA A 199 -28.01 2.33 -0.64
C ALA A 199 -28.08 3.27 0.58
N GLU A 200 -27.62 4.49 0.42
CA GLU A 200 -27.68 5.53 1.45
C GLU A 200 -29.11 5.83 1.92
N SER A 201 -30.02 5.98 0.97
CA SER A 201 -31.44 6.25 1.24
C SER A 201 -32.09 5.15 2.09
N GLU A 202 -31.89 3.90 1.71
CA GLU A 202 -32.46 2.74 2.41
C GLU A 202 -31.83 2.58 3.82
N LEU A 203 -30.51 2.74 3.94
CA LEU A 203 -29.83 2.64 5.22
C LEU A 203 -30.24 3.79 6.18
N LYS A 204 -30.43 5.01 5.67
CA LYS A 204 -30.98 6.12 6.47
C LYS A 204 -32.40 5.84 6.92
N THR A 205 -33.21 5.18 6.09
CA THR A 205 -34.56 4.76 6.45
C THR A 205 -34.52 3.72 7.57
N ALA A 206 -33.65 2.73 7.47
CA ALA A 206 -33.45 1.73 8.52
C ALA A 206 -33.07 2.38 9.86
N ILE A 207 -32.12 3.33 9.86
CA ILE A 207 -31.71 4.09 11.06
C ILE A 207 -32.86 4.96 11.60
N LYS A 208 -33.67 5.54 10.73
CA LYS A 208 -34.84 6.34 11.16
C LYS A 208 -35.89 5.47 11.85
N LEU A 209 -36.09 4.25 11.39
CA LEU A 209 -37.02 3.27 11.97
C LEU A 209 -36.51 2.72 13.31
N ASP A 210 -35.22 2.41 13.37
CA ASP A 210 -34.54 2.01 14.59
C ASP A 210 -33.18 2.76 14.75
N PRO A 211 -33.16 3.86 15.49
CA PRO A 211 -31.93 4.61 15.76
C PRO A 211 -30.86 3.84 16.53
N ASN A 212 -31.22 2.73 17.16
CA ASN A 212 -30.29 1.88 17.91
C ASN A 212 -29.79 0.67 17.11
N SER A 213 -30.20 0.54 15.84
CA SER A 213 -29.71 -0.51 14.96
C SER A 213 -28.23 -0.31 14.63
N GLU A 214 -27.35 -0.93 15.43
CA GLU A 214 -25.90 -0.90 15.19
C GLU A 214 -25.53 -1.40 13.81
N GLU A 215 -26.28 -2.35 13.30
CA GLU A 215 -26.05 -2.95 12.00
C GLU A 215 -26.32 -1.96 10.87
N ALA A 216 -27.40 -1.16 10.96
CA ALA A 216 -27.70 -0.10 10.02
C ALA A 216 -26.68 1.03 10.08
N VAL A 217 -26.31 1.45 11.30
CA VAL A 217 -25.28 2.49 11.55
C VAL A 217 -23.92 2.06 10.97
N THR A 218 -23.47 0.84 11.28
CA THR A 218 -22.19 0.36 10.79
C THR A 218 -22.19 0.16 9.28
N THR A 219 -23.29 -0.32 8.70
CA THR A 219 -23.41 -0.52 7.24
C THR A 219 -23.38 0.82 6.49
N LEU A 220 -24.05 1.85 7.01
CA LEU A 220 -24.01 3.20 6.44
C LEU A 220 -22.61 3.83 6.56
N ALA A 221 -21.95 3.63 7.69
CA ALA A 221 -20.58 4.10 7.87
C ALA A 221 -19.59 3.43 6.90
N ILE A 222 -19.75 2.13 6.67
CA ILE A 222 -18.95 1.40 5.67
C ILE A 222 -19.20 1.97 4.27
N LEU A 223 -20.47 2.26 3.93
CA LEU A 223 -20.82 2.89 2.64
C LEU A 223 -20.06 4.20 2.43
N TYR A 224 -20.10 5.10 3.40
CA TYR A 224 -19.36 6.36 3.33
C TYR A 224 -17.84 6.16 3.30
N SER A 225 -17.33 5.16 4.03
CA SER A 225 -15.90 4.81 4.00
C SER A 225 -15.45 4.29 2.64
N ASP A 226 -16.28 3.51 1.96
CA ASP A 226 -16.02 3.02 0.60
C ASP A 226 -15.97 4.19 -0.43
N GLU A 227 -16.76 5.24 -0.23
CA GLU A 227 -16.73 6.48 -1.01
C GLU A 227 -15.54 7.40 -0.64
N GLY A 228 -14.85 7.10 0.45
CA GLY A 228 -13.78 7.94 1.01
C GLY A 228 -14.30 9.11 1.86
N ASP A 229 -15.60 9.18 2.12
CA ASP A 229 -16.23 10.20 2.96
C ASP A 229 -16.19 9.78 4.43
N THR A 230 -14.99 9.78 4.97
CA THR A 230 -14.75 9.45 6.37
C THR A 230 -15.38 10.44 7.37
N ALA A 231 -15.74 11.63 6.91
CA ALA A 231 -16.38 12.62 7.78
C ALA A 231 -17.83 12.21 8.11
N HIS A 232 -18.62 11.85 7.11
CA HIS A 232 -19.98 11.33 7.33
C HIS A 232 -19.96 9.96 8.01
N ALA A 233 -18.98 9.10 7.68
CA ALA A 233 -18.81 7.82 8.39
C ALA A 233 -18.65 8.04 9.90
N LEU A 234 -17.75 8.93 10.32
CA LEU A 234 -17.57 9.28 11.74
C LEU A 234 -18.82 9.91 12.36
N GLN A 235 -19.51 10.77 11.63
CA GLN A 235 -20.74 11.40 12.11
C GLN A 235 -21.81 10.35 12.44
N VAL A 236 -22.01 9.39 11.54
CA VAL A 236 -22.99 8.30 11.71
C VAL A 236 -22.60 7.39 12.88
N LEU A 237 -21.34 6.93 12.95
CA LEU A 237 -20.86 6.09 14.04
C LEU A 237 -20.95 6.82 15.41
N SER A 238 -20.71 8.13 15.41
CA SER A 238 -20.76 8.96 16.62
C SER A 238 -22.17 9.30 17.07
N SER A 239 -23.19 9.07 16.24
CA SER A 239 -24.60 9.28 16.61
C SER A 239 -25.06 8.35 17.74
N VAL A 240 -24.43 7.16 17.85
CA VAL A 240 -24.65 6.25 18.98
C VAL A 240 -23.87 6.77 20.19
N PRO A 241 -24.52 6.99 21.34
CA PRO A 241 -23.84 7.46 22.55
C PRO A 241 -22.71 6.55 23.00
N ASP A 242 -21.60 7.11 23.53
CA ASP A 242 -20.38 6.36 23.88
C ASP A 242 -20.67 5.14 24.79
N GLY A 243 -21.55 5.32 25.81
CA GLY A 243 -21.91 4.24 26.72
C GLY A 243 -22.83 3.15 26.15
N ALA A 244 -23.36 3.35 24.94
CA ALA A 244 -24.23 2.39 24.25
C ALA A 244 -23.51 1.68 23.09
N ARG A 245 -22.24 2.03 22.80
CA ARG A 245 -21.47 1.43 21.70
C ARG A 245 -20.97 0.06 22.06
N SER A 246 -21.17 -0.90 21.16
CA SER A 246 -20.58 -2.23 21.25
C SER A 246 -19.11 -2.26 20.80
N ALA A 247 -18.46 -3.40 21.02
CA ALA A 247 -17.12 -3.69 20.48
C ALA A 247 -17.07 -3.48 18.97
N LYS A 248 -18.11 -3.90 18.24
CA LYS A 248 -18.22 -3.75 16.79
C LYS A 248 -18.25 -2.28 16.33
N LEU A 249 -19.01 -1.43 17.05
CA LEU A 249 -19.07 0.00 16.75
C LEU A 249 -17.73 0.70 17.02
N TYR A 250 -17.05 0.36 18.11
CA TYR A 250 -15.72 0.89 18.38
C TYR A 250 -14.68 0.42 17.36
N ALA A 251 -14.76 -0.84 16.91
CA ALA A 251 -13.89 -1.33 15.85
C ALA A 251 -14.13 -0.57 14.52
N ALA A 252 -15.39 -0.29 14.17
CA ALA A 252 -15.74 0.50 12.99
C ALA A 252 -15.24 1.96 13.10
N LEU A 253 -15.33 2.58 14.29
CA LEU A 253 -14.71 3.88 14.55
C LEU A 253 -13.20 3.83 14.37
N GLY A 254 -12.54 2.80 14.91
CA GLY A 254 -11.11 2.57 14.76
C GLY A 254 -10.69 2.51 13.29
N ALA A 255 -11.39 1.70 12.49
CA ALA A 255 -11.13 1.57 11.05
C ALA A 255 -11.36 2.89 10.28
N THR A 256 -12.36 3.68 10.68
CA THR A 256 -12.63 4.97 10.04
C THR A 256 -11.55 6.02 10.39
N TYR A 257 -11.07 6.06 11.64
CA TYR A 257 -9.95 6.91 12.05
C TYR A 257 -8.65 6.48 11.36
N GLU A 258 -8.41 5.17 11.22
CA GLU A 258 -7.26 4.62 10.49
C GLU A 258 -7.26 5.10 9.04
N GLN A 259 -8.41 5.05 8.35
CA GLN A 259 -8.54 5.54 6.98
C GLN A 259 -8.21 7.03 6.86
N ARG A 260 -8.49 7.82 7.89
CA ARG A 260 -8.10 9.23 8.01
C ARG A 260 -6.63 9.42 8.40
N LYS A 261 -5.93 8.36 8.77
CA LYS A 261 -4.59 8.37 9.36
C LYS A 261 -4.52 9.09 10.72
N ASP A 262 -5.65 9.18 11.40
CA ASP A 262 -5.69 9.61 12.79
C ASP A 262 -5.42 8.39 13.68
N TYR A 263 -4.15 8.00 13.71
CA TYR A 263 -3.72 6.77 14.38
C TYR A 263 -3.99 6.79 15.88
N LYS A 264 -3.94 7.96 16.53
CA LYS A 264 -4.19 8.07 17.97
C LYS A 264 -5.65 7.80 18.31
N SER A 265 -6.56 8.41 17.57
CA SER A 265 -8.01 8.16 17.76
C SER A 265 -8.37 6.72 17.38
N ALA A 266 -7.72 6.14 16.35
CA ALA A 266 -7.89 4.73 15.99
C ALA A 266 -7.44 3.78 17.11
N ILE A 267 -6.27 4.03 17.72
CA ILE A 267 -5.73 3.27 18.85
C ILE A 267 -6.72 3.29 20.02
N ASP A 268 -7.26 4.47 20.38
CA ASP A 268 -8.20 4.60 21.48
C ASP A 268 -9.52 3.87 21.21
N ALA A 269 -10.03 3.94 19.98
CA ALA A 269 -11.23 3.23 19.58
C ALA A 269 -11.05 1.70 19.61
N TYR A 270 -9.95 1.18 19.04
CA TYR A 270 -9.67 -0.25 19.09
C TYR A 270 -9.42 -0.77 20.51
N LYS A 271 -8.77 0.01 21.40
CA LYS A 271 -8.64 -0.35 22.81
C LYS A 271 -10.00 -0.49 23.49
N LYS A 272 -10.95 0.41 23.21
CA LYS A 272 -12.32 0.31 23.73
C LYS A 272 -13.04 -0.93 23.17
N ALA A 273 -12.85 -1.25 21.89
CA ALA A 273 -13.40 -2.46 21.30
C ALA A 273 -12.89 -3.72 22.03
N ILE A 274 -11.59 -3.81 22.27
CA ILE A 274 -10.94 -4.95 22.96
C ILE A 274 -11.34 -5.01 24.44
N MET A 275 -11.59 -3.89 25.10
CA MET A 275 -12.10 -3.90 26.47
C MET A 275 -13.49 -4.54 26.60
N LEU A 276 -14.31 -4.41 25.56
CA LEU A 276 -15.66 -4.99 25.50
C LEU A 276 -15.66 -6.43 24.97
N ASP A 277 -14.74 -6.74 24.05
CA ASP A 277 -14.57 -8.05 23.46
C ASP A 277 -13.07 -8.37 23.34
N ARG A 278 -12.55 -9.12 24.31
CA ARG A 278 -11.11 -9.40 24.44
C ARG A 278 -10.58 -10.37 23.40
N ASP A 279 -11.46 -11.17 22.82
CA ASP A 279 -11.10 -12.20 21.85
C ASP A 279 -11.26 -11.72 20.40
N ASN A 280 -11.54 -10.44 20.23
CA ASN A 280 -11.69 -9.81 18.91
C ASN A 280 -10.33 -9.60 18.25
N LEU A 281 -9.85 -10.64 17.57
CA LEU A 281 -8.55 -10.62 16.89
C LEU A 281 -8.45 -9.54 15.81
N ASP A 282 -9.56 -9.18 15.16
CA ASP A 282 -9.57 -8.10 14.16
C ASP A 282 -9.33 -6.73 14.80
N ALA A 283 -9.94 -6.48 15.95
CA ALA A 283 -9.71 -5.24 16.71
C ALA A 283 -8.27 -5.19 17.27
N ILE A 284 -7.72 -6.33 17.73
CA ILE A 284 -6.32 -6.43 18.18
C ILE A 284 -5.36 -6.17 17.00
N ARG A 285 -5.66 -6.69 15.80
CA ARG A 285 -4.89 -6.44 14.58
C ARG A 285 -4.94 -4.96 14.19
N GLY A 286 -6.13 -4.36 14.19
CA GLY A 286 -6.29 -2.93 13.93
C GLY A 286 -5.52 -2.07 14.94
N LEU A 287 -5.54 -2.44 16.23
CA LEU A 287 -4.73 -1.78 17.26
C LEU A 287 -3.23 -1.89 16.95
N ALA A 288 -2.75 -3.08 16.61
CA ALA A 288 -1.33 -3.33 16.32
C ALA A 288 -0.86 -2.53 15.11
N GLU A 289 -1.63 -2.50 14.01
CA GLU A 289 -1.29 -1.74 12.80
C GLU A 289 -1.23 -0.23 13.07
N ASN A 290 -2.18 0.31 13.85
CA ASN A 290 -2.20 1.72 14.18
C ASN A 290 -1.11 2.11 15.18
N LEU A 291 -0.76 1.26 16.14
CA LEU A 291 0.41 1.44 17.00
C LEU A 291 1.72 1.49 16.19
N LEU A 292 1.85 0.62 15.18
CA LEU A 292 3.02 0.60 14.31
C LEU A 292 3.11 1.88 13.46
N ASN A 293 1.98 2.35 12.94
CA ASN A 293 1.90 3.59 12.16
C ASN A 293 2.13 4.85 13.01
N ASP A 294 1.80 4.82 14.30
CA ASP A 294 2.08 5.90 15.27
C ASP A 294 3.53 5.82 15.83
N GLY A 295 4.34 4.85 15.38
CA GLY A 295 5.73 4.68 15.79
C GLY A 295 5.91 3.91 17.11
N GLN A 296 4.86 3.33 17.68
CA GLN A 296 4.87 2.57 18.93
C GLN A 296 5.17 1.08 18.66
N ALA A 297 6.35 0.80 18.05
CA ALA A 297 6.69 -0.52 17.53
C ALA A 297 6.69 -1.63 18.60
N ASP A 298 7.16 -1.35 19.83
CA ASP A 298 7.16 -2.35 20.90
C ASP A 298 5.74 -2.70 21.36
N ALA A 299 4.85 -1.71 21.46
CA ALA A 299 3.45 -1.96 21.79
C ALA A 299 2.72 -2.73 20.67
N ALA A 300 3.02 -2.44 19.41
CA ALA A 300 2.51 -3.20 18.26
C ALA A 300 2.98 -4.66 18.29
N LEU A 301 4.26 -4.89 18.62
CA LEU A 301 4.85 -6.22 18.75
C LEU A 301 4.10 -7.08 19.77
N GLU A 302 3.74 -6.53 20.93
CA GLU A 302 2.95 -7.25 21.95
C GLU A 302 1.57 -7.63 21.42
N GLN A 303 0.89 -6.75 20.68
CA GLN A 303 -0.42 -7.08 20.12
C GLN A 303 -0.33 -8.17 19.04
N TYR A 304 0.68 -8.12 18.15
CA TYR A 304 0.87 -9.19 17.17
C TYR A 304 1.21 -10.54 17.81
N ARG A 305 1.93 -10.55 18.96
CA ARG A 305 2.17 -11.77 19.74
C ARG A 305 0.87 -12.34 20.29
N VAL A 306 -0.02 -11.49 20.82
CA VAL A 306 -1.36 -11.96 21.29
C VAL A 306 -2.10 -12.67 20.16
N ILE A 307 -2.08 -12.12 18.93
CA ILE A 307 -2.72 -12.77 17.77
C ILE A 307 -2.03 -14.11 17.44
N ALA A 308 -0.69 -14.12 17.40
CA ALA A 308 0.08 -15.33 17.09
C ALA A 308 -0.09 -16.43 18.14
N ASP A 309 -0.26 -16.08 19.41
CA ASP A 309 -0.53 -17.02 20.50
C ASP A 309 -1.97 -17.58 20.44
N ALA A 310 -2.94 -16.73 20.08
CA ALA A 310 -4.34 -17.13 19.92
C ALA A 310 -4.57 -17.94 18.62
N ASN A 311 -3.87 -17.61 17.56
CA ASN A 311 -3.90 -18.32 16.29
C ASN A 311 -2.47 -18.59 15.78
N PRO A 312 -1.85 -19.71 16.17
CA PRO A 312 -0.49 -20.07 15.78
C PRO A 312 -0.29 -20.29 14.27
N GLU A 313 -1.37 -20.35 13.48
CA GLU A 313 -1.32 -20.49 12.01
C GLU A 313 -1.47 -19.15 11.28
N ASP A 314 -1.51 -18.03 12.00
CA ASP A 314 -1.60 -16.68 11.40
C ASP A 314 -0.25 -16.20 10.87
N ALA A 315 0.12 -16.63 9.67
CA ALA A 315 1.36 -16.25 8.99
C ALA A 315 1.56 -14.73 8.93
N GLN A 316 0.47 -13.95 8.83
CA GLN A 316 0.52 -12.49 8.75
C GLN A 316 1.09 -11.85 10.03
N SER A 317 0.70 -12.35 11.20
CA SER A 317 1.26 -11.86 12.47
C SER A 317 2.76 -12.12 12.58
N TYR A 318 3.22 -13.29 12.17
CA TYR A 318 4.66 -13.58 12.16
C TYR A 318 5.43 -12.70 11.16
N LEU A 319 4.84 -12.36 10.01
CA LEU A 319 5.41 -11.41 9.06
C LEU A 319 5.57 -10.01 9.69
N ARG A 320 4.54 -9.51 10.38
CA ARG A 320 4.59 -8.21 11.05
C ARG A 320 5.57 -8.18 12.22
N ILE A 321 5.61 -9.24 13.03
CA ILE A 321 6.61 -9.40 14.08
C ILE A 321 8.04 -9.36 13.49
N ALA A 322 8.27 -10.06 12.39
CA ALA A 322 9.56 -10.07 11.72
C ALA A 322 9.94 -8.69 11.15
N GLU A 323 8.98 -7.95 10.58
CA GLU A 323 9.21 -6.59 10.10
C GLU A 323 9.63 -5.66 11.25
N ILE A 324 8.97 -5.74 12.41
CA ILE A 324 9.31 -4.96 13.60
C ILE A 324 10.73 -5.32 14.07
N TYR A 325 11.04 -6.61 14.19
CA TYR A 325 12.38 -7.04 14.58
C TYR A 325 13.47 -6.59 13.59
N ARG A 326 13.20 -6.65 12.28
CA ARG A 326 14.12 -6.14 11.26
C ARG A 326 14.41 -4.65 11.44
N ARG A 327 13.38 -3.83 11.68
CA ARG A 327 13.51 -2.39 11.95
C ARG A 327 14.28 -2.11 13.23
N GLN A 328 14.22 -3.00 14.23
CA GLN A 328 14.97 -2.92 15.47
C GLN A 328 16.41 -3.46 15.36
N GLY A 329 16.83 -3.93 14.18
CA GLY A 329 18.13 -4.57 13.98
C GLY A 329 18.26 -5.98 14.60
N LYS A 330 17.16 -6.56 15.05
CA LYS A 330 17.07 -7.90 15.65
C LYS A 330 16.88 -8.95 14.56
N TYR A 331 17.86 -9.09 13.69
CA TYR A 331 17.76 -9.83 12.43
C TYR A 331 17.52 -11.34 12.62
N ASP A 332 18.13 -11.96 13.63
CA ASP A 332 17.94 -13.39 13.90
C ASP A 332 16.50 -13.69 14.32
N GLN A 333 15.93 -12.84 15.17
CA GLN A 333 14.52 -12.95 15.57
C GLN A 333 13.57 -12.69 14.39
N ALA A 334 13.92 -11.77 13.49
CA ALA A 334 13.18 -11.54 12.26
C ALA A 334 13.18 -12.79 11.38
N LEU A 335 14.34 -13.41 11.14
CA LEU A 335 14.45 -14.63 10.35
C LEU A 335 13.72 -15.82 10.97
N GLU A 336 13.74 -15.96 12.30
CA GLU A 336 12.98 -17.01 13.00
C GLU A 336 11.47 -16.90 12.71
N ASN A 337 10.92 -15.69 12.84
CA ASN A 337 9.49 -15.46 12.59
C ASN A 337 9.14 -15.61 11.10
N LEU A 338 10.01 -15.19 10.19
CA LEU A 338 9.83 -15.42 8.76
C LEU A 338 9.83 -16.90 8.39
N LYS A 339 10.67 -17.72 9.04
CA LYS A 339 10.64 -19.19 8.86
C LYS A 339 9.33 -19.81 9.34
N LYS A 340 8.75 -19.32 10.44
CA LYS A 340 7.42 -19.76 10.89
C LYS A 340 6.38 -19.40 9.84
N ALA A 341 6.36 -18.16 9.33
CA ALA A 341 5.44 -17.74 8.28
C ALA A 341 5.61 -18.57 6.99
N ASP A 342 6.86 -18.85 6.58
CA ASP A 342 7.17 -19.67 5.40
C ASP A 342 6.64 -21.11 5.51
N SER A 343 6.72 -21.71 6.71
CA SER A 343 6.17 -23.04 6.96
C SER A 343 4.65 -23.12 6.84
N MET A 344 3.94 -22.01 7.06
CA MET A 344 2.47 -21.91 6.97
C MET A 344 1.99 -21.60 5.55
N VAL A 345 2.72 -20.75 4.85
CA VAL A 345 2.41 -20.32 3.48
C VAL A 345 3.61 -20.56 2.57
N PRO A 346 3.93 -21.81 2.27
CA PRO A 346 5.06 -22.15 1.42
C PRO A 346 4.99 -21.43 0.07
N ASP A 347 6.13 -21.04 -0.46
CA ASP A 347 6.24 -20.31 -1.73
C ASP A 347 5.63 -18.89 -1.76
N SER A 348 5.29 -18.32 -0.61
CA SER A 348 4.82 -16.94 -0.53
C SER A 348 5.89 -15.96 -1.03
N LEU A 349 5.50 -15.15 -2.03
CA LEU A 349 6.37 -14.11 -2.55
C LEU A 349 6.68 -13.05 -1.50
N GLU A 350 5.71 -12.75 -0.63
CA GLU A 350 5.85 -11.75 0.45
C GLU A 350 6.84 -12.24 1.52
N VAL A 351 6.73 -13.50 1.96
CA VAL A 351 7.66 -14.07 2.93
C VAL A 351 9.08 -14.09 2.37
N SER A 352 9.26 -14.59 1.14
CA SER A 352 10.56 -14.64 0.47
C SER A 352 11.16 -13.23 0.31
N TYR A 353 10.36 -12.22 -0.06
CA TYR A 353 10.79 -10.84 -0.16
C TYR A 353 11.27 -10.28 1.19
N ASN A 354 10.54 -10.57 2.27
CA ASN A 354 10.94 -10.13 3.61
C ASN A 354 12.21 -10.82 4.10
N ILE A 355 12.43 -12.10 3.78
CA ILE A 355 13.70 -12.81 4.06
C ILE A 355 14.86 -12.11 3.33
N ALA A 356 14.69 -11.80 2.04
CA ALA A 356 15.70 -11.07 1.28
C ALA A 356 16.00 -9.69 1.89
N ALA A 357 14.97 -8.97 2.35
CA ALA A 357 15.13 -7.68 3.01
C ALA A 357 15.88 -7.77 4.35
N VAL A 358 15.74 -8.88 5.09
CA VAL A 358 16.55 -9.11 6.30
C VAL A 358 18.00 -9.39 5.94
N TYR A 359 18.28 -10.23 4.93
CA TYR A 359 19.65 -10.49 4.48
C TYR A 359 20.34 -9.22 3.99
N GLU A 360 19.64 -8.39 3.21
CA GLU A 360 20.15 -7.08 2.81
C GLU A 360 20.47 -6.19 4.02
N ALA A 361 19.59 -6.15 5.01
CA ALA A 361 19.83 -5.39 6.24
C ALA A 361 21.02 -5.91 7.06
N GLN A 362 21.35 -7.19 6.96
CA GLN A 362 22.56 -7.80 7.52
C GLN A 362 23.82 -7.55 6.66
N GLY A 363 23.70 -6.96 5.45
CA GLY A 363 24.80 -6.85 4.48
C GLY A 363 25.13 -8.18 3.78
N ARG A 364 24.26 -9.18 3.91
CA ARG A 364 24.37 -10.50 3.24
C ARG A 364 23.77 -10.44 1.85
N TYR A 365 24.39 -9.63 1.01
CA TYR A 365 23.85 -9.31 -0.32
C TYR A 365 23.73 -10.53 -1.24
N ASP A 366 24.65 -11.49 -1.17
CA ASP A 366 24.61 -12.67 -2.04
C ASP A 366 23.40 -13.55 -1.78
N GLU A 367 23.00 -13.71 -0.50
CA GLU A 367 21.80 -14.44 -0.13
C GLU A 367 20.54 -13.69 -0.53
N ALA A 368 20.53 -12.36 -0.34
CA ALA A 368 19.41 -11.53 -0.80
C ALA A 368 19.24 -11.61 -2.33
N VAL A 369 20.33 -11.52 -3.08
CA VAL A 369 20.33 -11.64 -4.55
C VAL A 369 19.73 -12.98 -5.01
N LYS A 370 20.13 -14.10 -4.40
CA LYS A 370 19.59 -15.44 -4.77
C LYS A 370 18.07 -15.49 -4.65
N ILE A 371 17.53 -15.01 -3.52
CA ILE A 371 16.08 -15.02 -3.29
C ILE A 371 15.38 -14.07 -4.25
N LEU A 372 15.90 -12.85 -4.43
CA LEU A 372 15.31 -11.88 -5.35
C LEU A 372 15.34 -12.31 -6.81
N GLN A 373 16.41 -13.01 -7.24
CA GLN A 373 16.46 -13.62 -8.57
C GLN A 373 15.35 -14.66 -8.77
N GLU A 374 15.12 -15.52 -7.76
CA GLU A 374 14.02 -16.50 -7.82
C GLU A 374 12.64 -15.80 -7.83
N LEU A 375 12.44 -14.72 -7.08
CA LEU A 375 11.21 -13.94 -7.11
C LEU A 375 10.96 -13.30 -8.48
N VAL A 376 12.00 -12.73 -9.09
CA VAL A 376 11.93 -12.18 -10.45
C VAL A 376 11.62 -13.28 -11.46
N LYS A 377 12.21 -14.47 -11.33
CA LYS A 377 11.94 -15.63 -12.18
C LYS A 377 10.52 -16.18 -12.01
N LYS A 378 10.07 -16.40 -10.76
CA LYS A 378 8.71 -16.89 -10.44
C LYS A 378 7.60 -15.97 -10.96
N THR A 379 7.85 -14.67 -11.06
CA THR A 379 6.89 -13.68 -11.55
C THR A 379 6.98 -13.42 -13.04
N GLU A 380 7.84 -14.13 -13.77
CA GLU A 380 7.96 -14.03 -15.23
C GLU A 380 6.77 -14.71 -15.92
N LYS A 381 6.19 -14.03 -16.91
CA LYS A 381 5.09 -14.57 -17.72
C LYS A 381 5.52 -14.69 -19.19
N PRO A 382 4.92 -15.61 -19.95
CA PRO A 382 5.36 -15.92 -21.32
C PRO A 382 5.28 -14.75 -22.29
N THR A 383 4.35 -13.83 -22.09
CA THR A 383 4.15 -12.66 -22.96
C THR A 383 3.84 -11.42 -22.12
N GLU A 384 4.18 -10.24 -22.65
CA GLU A 384 3.89 -8.96 -22.01
C GLU A 384 2.39 -8.72 -21.78
N THR A 385 1.55 -9.24 -22.65
CA THR A 385 0.08 -9.14 -22.55
C THR A 385 -0.52 -10.04 -21.49
N SER A 386 0.25 -11.00 -20.96
CA SER A 386 -0.19 -11.92 -19.90
C SER A 386 -0.16 -11.29 -18.51
N TYR A 387 0.44 -10.12 -18.34
CA TYR A 387 0.50 -9.44 -17.05
C TYR A 387 -0.74 -8.61 -16.77
N SER A 388 -1.42 -8.89 -15.66
CA SER A 388 -2.36 -7.93 -15.07
C SER A 388 -1.60 -6.70 -14.53
N GLN A 389 -2.29 -5.61 -14.22
CA GLN A 389 -1.66 -4.44 -13.61
C GLN A 389 -0.99 -4.78 -12.26
N ALA A 390 -1.64 -5.63 -11.45
CA ALA A 390 -1.09 -6.11 -10.18
C ALA A 390 0.21 -6.93 -10.38
N ASP A 391 0.24 -7.83 -11.37
CA ASP A 391 1.43 -8.61 -11.71
C ASP A 391 2.60 -7.71 -12.12
N ARG A 392 2.34 -6.69 -12.96
CA ARG A 392 3.36 -5.73 -13.40
C ARG A 392 3.95 -4.98 -12.22
N ASN A 393 3.10 -4.50 -11.31
CA ASN A 393 3.53 -3.75 -10.13
C ASN A 393 4.35 -4.63 -9.17
N ASN A 394 3.89 -5.85 -8.89
CA ASN A 394 4.61 -6.78 -8.03
C ASN A 394 5.97 -7.17 -8.63
N ARG A 395 5.99 -7.50 -9.93
CA ARG A 395 7.24 -7.83 -10.62
C ARG A 395 8.21 -6.64 -10.62
N ALA A 396 7.73 -5.42 -10.84
CA ALA A 396 8.56 -4.21 -10.82
C ALA A 396 9.22 -4.02 -9.45
N ILE A 397 8.51 -4.27 -8.34
CA ILE A 397 9.06 -4.19 -6.97
C ILE A 397 10.25 -5.15 -6.80
N PHE A 398 10.12 -6.40 -7.25
CA PHE A 398 11.20 -7.39 -7.13
C PHE A 398 12.39 -7.06 -8.01
N ILE A 399 12.15 -6.61 -9.25
CA ILE A 399 13.20 -6.15 -10.16
C ILE A 399 13.94 -4.95 -9.56
N GLU A 400 13.21 -3.95 -9.08
CA GLU A 400 13.78 -2.75 -8.48
C GLU A 400 14.65 -3.09 -7.26
N ARG A 401 14.15 -4.00 -6.40
CA ARG A 401 14.92 -4.41 -5.22
C ARG A 401 16.19 -5.18 -5.60
N LEU A 402 16.09 -6.15 -6.53
CA LEU A 402 17.25 -6.90 -7.00
C LEU A 402 18.32 -5.97 -7.59
N ALA A 403 17.91 -5.07 -8.46
CA ALA A 403 18.82 -4.11 -9.08
C ALA A 403 19.46 -3.15 -8.04
N THR A 404 18.70 -2.75 -7.03
CA THR A 404 19.22 -1.93 -5.92
C THR A 404 20.29 -2.69 -5.12
N VAL A 405 20.08 -3.98 -4.82
CA VAL A 405 21.09 -4.79 -4.13
C VAL A 405 22.35 -4.94 -5.00
N TYR A 406 22.22 -5.11 -6.32
CA TYR A 406 23.38 -5.09 -7.22
C TYR A 406 24.13 -3.75 -7.21
N ARG A 407 23.43 -2.63 -7.14
CA ARG A 407 24.05 -1.28 -6.97
C ARG A 407 24.82 -1.19 -5.67
N GLN A 408 24.26 -1.69 -4.56
CA GLN A 408 24.94 -1.73 -3.26
C GLN A 408 26.22 -2.59 -3.26
N GLN A 409 26.29 -3.59 -4.17
CA GLN A 409 27.48 -4.39 -4.41
C GLN A 409 28.44 -3.74 -5.44
N GLU A 410 28.18 -2.52 -5.90
CA GLU A 410 28.86 -1.85 -7.01
C GLU A 410 28.86 -2.67 -8.33
N ASN A 411 27.93 -3.66 -8.44
CA ASN A 411 27.73 -4.44 -9.67
C ASN A 411 26.77 -3.71 -10.62
N TYR A 412 27.23 -2.56 -11.12
CA TYR A 412 26.40 -1.64 -11.89
C TYR A 412 25.86 -2.24 -13.19
N GLN A 413 26.61 -3.12 -13.85
CA GLN A 413 26.13 -3.76 -15.07
C GLN A 413 24.95 -4.69 -14.79
N ALA A 414 25.04 -5.54 -13.76
CA ALA A 414 23.93 -6.41 -13.38
C ALA A 414 22.70 -5.61 -12.92
N ALA A 415 22.91 -4.48 -12.26
CA ALA A 415 21.83 -3.57 -11.87
C ALA A 415 21.10 -3.01 -13.10
N VAL A 416 21.84 -2.49 -14.09
CA VAL A 416 21.29 -1.97 -15.34
C VAL A 416 20.52 -3.04 -16.11
N ASP A 417 21.10 -4.24 -16.27
CA ASP A 417 20.46 -5.35 -16.98
C ASP A 417 19.17 -5.79 -16.27
N THR A 418 19.15 -5.68 -14.95
CA THR A 418 17.97 -5.97 -14.15
C THR A 418 16.92 -4.89 -14.30
N PHE A 419 17.26 -3.59 -14.22
CA PHE A 419 16.32 -2.48 -14.43
C PHE A 419 15.73 -2.48 -15.85
N ARG A 420 16.48 -2.91 -16.87
CA ARG A 420 15.96 -3.04 -18.25
C ARG A 420 14.73 -3.96 -18.34
N LYS A 421 14.56 -4.93 -17.43
CA LYS A 421 13.36 -5.76 -17.36
C LYS A 421 12.09 -5.00 -16.98
N MET A 422 12.21 -3.79 -16.40
CA MET A 422 11.06 -2.92 -16.10
C MET A 422 10.50 -2.26 -17.36
N LEU A 423 11.28 -2.13 -18.43
CA LEU A 423 10.91 -1.36 -19.61
C LEU A 423 9.72 -1.96 -20.38
N THR A 424 9.40 -3.24 -20.16
CA THR A 424 8.28 -3.95 -20.77
C THR A 424 7.06 -4.11 -19.86
N LEU A 425 7.09 -3.51 -18.67
CA LEU A 425 6.03 -3.63 -17.67
C LEU A 425 5.01 -2.46 -17.68
N GLY A 426 4.91 -1.74 -18.81
CA GLY A 426 4.03 -0.58 -18.97
C GLY A 426 4.75 0.73 -18.69
N ASP A 427 4.15 1.84 -19.15
CA ASP A 427 4.81 3.15 -19.23
C ASP A 427 5.33 3.68 -17.89
N ASP A 428 4.58 3.55 -16.80
CA ASP A 428 5.01 4.02 -15.49
C ASP A 428 6.24 3.24 -14.98
N ASN A 429 6.26 1.91 -15.17
CA ASN A 429 7.39 1.09 -14.79
C ASN A 429 8.59 1.31 -15.74
N ALA A 430 8.34 1.53 -17.02
CA ALA A 430 9.38 1.86 -18.00
C ALA A 430 10.05 3.21 -17.67
N ARG A 431 9.27 4.24 -17.33
CA ARG A 431 9.80 5.53 -16.86
C ARG A 431 10.73 5.34 -15.65
N THR A 432 10.24 4.63 -14.63
CA THR A 432 11.04 4.32 -13.42
C THR A 432 12.28 3.52 -13.78
N GLY A 433 12.17 2.55 -14.68
CA GLY A 433 13.30 1.75 -15.18
C GLY A 433 14.37 2.61 -15.85
N TYR A 434 13.99 3.50 -16.75
CA TYR A 434 14.94 4.42 -17.40
C TYR A 434 15.61 5.36 -16.39
N GLN A 435 14.87 5.93 -15.45
CA GLN A 435 15.43 6.78 -14.40
C GLN A 435 16.49 6.03 -13.58
N ASN A 436 16.18 4.82 -13.13
CA ASN A 436 17.10 3.99 -12.36
C ASN A 436 18.34 3.56 -13.18
N ILE A 437 18.19 3.29 -14.48
CA ILE A 437 19.33 2.97 -15.38
C ILE A 437 20.26 4.18 -15.50
N ILE A 438 19.70 5.37 -15.72
CA ILE A 438 20.46 6.62 -15.83
C ILE A 438 21.20 6.90 -14.53
N ASP A 439 20.51 6.79 -13.38
CA ASP A 439 21.10 7.01 -12.07
C ASP A 439 22.18 5.99 -11.74
N THR A 440 22.00 4.72 -12.15
CA THR A 440 23.02 3.67 -11.99
C THR A 440 24.29 3.98 -12.79
N TYR A 441 24.15 4.43 -14.03
CA TYR A 441 25.31 4.84 -14.82
C TYR A 441 25.99 6.12 -14.27
N ARG A 442 25.22 7.06 -13.70
CA ARG A 442 25.77 8.24 -13.03
C ARG A 442 26.57 7.86 -11.78
N GLU A 443 26.02 6.96 -10.96
CA GLU A 443 26.69 6.46 -9.75
C GLU A 443 28.00 5.74 -10.11
N ALA A 444 27.97 4.93 -11.18
CA ALA A 444 29.16 4.29 -11.74
C ALA A 444 30.12 5.28 -12.44
N LYS A 445 29.80 6.57 -12.52
CA LYS A 445 30.53 7.61 -13.25
C LYS A 445 30.72 7.30 -14.74
N LEU A 446 29.79 6.52 -15.31
CA LEU A 446 29.72 6.15 -16.72
C LEU A 446 28.88 7.18 -17.50
N TRP A 447 29.34 8.41 -17.56
CA TRP A 447 28.60 9.57 -18.08
C TRP A 447 28.12 9.45 -19.52
N PRO A 448 28.92 8.90 -20.47
CA PRO A 448 28.45 8.66 -21.83
C PRO A 448 27.27 7.68 -21.89
N GLN A 449 27.29 6.61 -21.07
CA GLN A 449 26.22 5.62 -20.98
C GLN A 449 24.97 6.22 -20.35
N ALA A 450 25.10 7.03 -19.27
CA ALA A 450 23.99 7.77 -18.67
C ALA A 450 23.31 8.67 -19.72
N THR A 451 24.09 9.40 -20.51
CA THR A 451 23.56 10.28 -21.58
C THR A 451 22.89 9.45 -22.70
N ALA A 452 23.46 8.32 -23.07
CA ALA A 452 22.88 7.43 -24.08
C ALA A 452 21.52 6.86 -23.60
N ALA A 453 21.47 6.39 -22.35
CA ALA A 453 20.22 5.89 -21.74
C ALA A 453 19.14 6.98 -21.64
N ALA A 454 19.51 8.22 -21.29
CA ALA A 454 18.56 9.33 -21.25
C ALA A 454 18.01 9.67 -22.64
N LYS A 455 18.85 9.64 -23.68
CA LYS A 455 18.42 9.80 -25.09
C LYS A 455 17.49 8.69 -25.53
N GLU A 456 17.81 7.43 -25.20
CA GLU A 456 16.97 6.27 -25.48
C GLU A 456 15.59 6.42 -24.82
N ALA A 457 15.56 6.84 -23.54
CA ALA A 457 14.33 7.07 -22.80
C ALA A 457 13.41 8.10 -23.48
N VAL A 458 13.97 9.26 -23.86
CA VAL A 458 13.20 10.31 -24.57
C VAL A 458 12.76 9.86 -25.97
N GLN A 459 13.57 9.07 -26.68
CA GLN A 459 13.18 8.50 -27.97
C GLN A 459 12.00 7.52 -27.83
N LYS A 460 11.99 6.69 -26.79
CA LYS A 460 10.92 5.73 -26.53
C LYS A 460 9.66 6.38 -25.94
N MET A 461 9.82 7.42 -25.15
CA MET A 461 8.74 8.12 -24.46
C MET A 461 8.82 9.63 -24.74
N PRO A 462 8.57 10.08 -26.00
CA PRO A 462 8.84 11.45 -26.44
C PRO A 462 7.95 12.51 -25.78
N ASN A 463 6.81 12.12 -25.23
CA ASN A 463 5.89 13.03 -24.54
C ASN A 463 6.09 13.04 -23.01
N ASP A 464 7.02 12.24 -22.49
CA ASP A 464 7.31 12.20 -21.06
C ASP A 464 8.16 13.42 -20.67
N ARG A 465 7.56 14.30 -19.89
CA ARG A 465 8.17 15.56 -19.43
C ARG A 465 9.34 15.32 -18.48
N ASP A 466 9.21 14.32 -17.62
CA ASP A 466 10.20 14.02 -16.58
C ASP A 466 11.48 13.47 -17.21
N LEU A 467 11.35 12.54 -18.16
CA LEU A 467 12.50 12.01 -18.90
C LEU A 467 13.21 13.06 -19.75
N ARG A 468 12.48 14.01 -20.32
CA ARG A 468 13.09 15.18 -21.00
C ARG A 468 13.92 16.01 -20.03
N MET A 469 13.37 16.33 -18.86
CA MET A 469 14.11 17.07 -17.83
C MET A 469 15.33 16.31 -17.30
N VAL A 470 15.27 14.97 -17.25
CA VAL A 470 16.43 14.13 -16.89
C VAL A 470 17.51 14.21 -17.96
N LEU A 471 17.15 14.11 -19.25
CA LEU A 471 18.09 14.25 -20.35
C LEU A 471 18.75 15.63 -20.35
N ASP A 472 17.98 16.69 -20.21
CA ASP A 472 18.49 18.07 -20.19
C ASP A 472 19.43 18.30 -19.00
N SER A 473 19.09 17.76 -17.82
CA SER A 473 20.00 17.78 -16.66
C SER A 473 21.31 17.07 -16.95
N GLN A 474 21.27 15.90 -17.58
CA GLN A 474 22.45 15.13 -17.94
C GLN A 474 23.33 15.87 -18.96
N LEU A 475 22.72 16.52 -19.94
CA LEU A 475 23.42 17.30 -20.93
C LEU A 475 24.06 18.56 -20.33
N ALA A 476 23.38 19.21 -19.39
CA ALA A 476 23.93 20.38 -18.68
C ALA A 476 25.14 20.03 -17.80
N ASP A 477 25.14 18.86 -17.17
CA ASP A 477 26.24 18.39 -16.32
C ASP A 477 27.49 18.02 -17.14
N THR A 478 27.31 17.59 -18.40
CA THR A 478 28.38 17.02 -19.25
C THR A 478 28.83 17.89 -20.44
N GLY A 479 28.16 19.03 -20.67
CA GLY A 479 28.42 19.88 -21.82
C GLY A 479 28.07 21.35 -21.57
N ASP A 480 27.64 22.05 -22.63
CA ASP A 480 27.15 23.43 -22.53
C ASP A 480 25.75 23.44 -21.90
N PRO A 481 25.55 24.09 -20.73
CA PRO A 481 24.29 24.08 -20.01
C PRO A 481 23.21 25.01 -20.56
N GLU A 482 23.54 25.97 -21.45
CA GLU A 482 22.59 27.04 -21.84
C GLU A 482 21.37 26.49 -22.58
N LYS A 483 21.61 25.62 -23.57
CA LYS A 483 20.52 24.99 -24.32
C LYS A 483 19.65 24.07 -23.42
N PRO A 484 20.21 23.13 -22.65
CA PRO A 484 19.42 22.30 -21.71
C PRO A 484 18.60 23.13 -20.74
N LEU A 485 19.14 24.23 -20.18
CA LEU A 485 18.38 25.10 -19.29
C LEU A 485 17.21 25.80 -20.02
N ALA A 486 17.43 26.21 -21.27
CA ALA A 486 16.37 26.82 -22.10
C ALA A 486 15.30 25.79 -22.44
N ASP A 487 15.68 24.55 -22.77
CA ASP A 487 14.77 23.44 -23.08
C ASP A 487 13.89 23.12 -21.87
N VAL A 488 14.46 23.00 -20.66
CA VAL A 488 13.67 22.81 -19.41
C VAL A 488 12.73 24.00 -19.17
N ARG A 489 13.18 25.25 -19.34
CA ARG A 489 12.30 26.44 -19.20
C ARG A 489 11.12 26.40 -20.16
N SER A 490 11.31 25.89 -21.36
CA SER A 490 10.25 25.81 -22.39
C SER A 490 9.10 24.88 -21.99
N LEU A 491 9.31 24.03 -20.98
CA LEU A 491 8.29 23.11 -20.43
C LEU A 491 7.30 23.81 -19.49
N LEU A 492 7.53 25.07 -19.12
CA LEU A 492 6.61 25.84 -18.28
C LEU A 492 5.31 26.14 -19.04
N LYS A 493 4.16 25.91 -18.38
CA LYS A 493 2.82 26.05 -18.96
C LYS A 493 1.91 27.01 -18.18
N GLY A 494 2.44 27.68 -17.14
CA GLY A 494 1.64 28.50 -16.23
C GLY A 494 0.64 27.73 -15.38
N LYS A 495 0.96 26.49 -15.03
CA LYS A 495 0.10 25.57 -14.26
C LYS A 495 0.77 25.13 -12.95
N PRO A 496 0.02 24.65 -11.95
CA PRO A 496 0.59 24.15 -10.69
C PRO A 496 1.67 23.06 -10.87
N GLU A 497 1.54 22.24 -11.93
CA GLU A 497 2.51 21.20 -12.27
C GLU A 497 3.87 21.75 -12.73
N ASP A 498 3.99 23.06 -12.95
CA ASP A 498 5.27 23.72 -13.25
C ASP A 498 6.20 23.74 -12.05
N ARG A 499 5.70 23.45 -10.84
CA ARG A 499 6.52 23.24 -9.66
C ARG A 499 7.67 22.26 -9.92
N GLU A 500 7.42 21.15 -10.59
CA GLU A 500 8.45 20.14 -10.92
C GLU A 500 9.55 20.70 -11.87
N VAL A 501 9.16 21.56 -12.81
CA VAL A 501 10.12 22.22 -13.70
C VAL A 501 10.99 23.22 -12.94
N TYR A 502 10.39 24.00 -12.04
CA TYR A 502 11.15 24.92 -11.20
C TYR A 502 12.10 24.20 -10.25
N LEU A 503 11.68 23.07 -9.66
CA LEU A 503 12.56 22.23 -8.86
C LEU A 503 13.74 21.69 -9.69
N ARG A 504 13.49 21.25 -10.92
CA ARG A 504 14.55 20.81 -11.84
C ARG A 504 15.51 21.94 -12.18
N LEU A 505 14.99 23.10 -12.51
CA LEU A 505 15.81 24.29 -12.77
C LEU A 505 16.65 24.70 -11.57
N ALA A 506 16.09 24.62 -10.37
CA ALA A 506 16.81 24.86 -9.13
C ALA A 506 18.00 23.92 -8.96
N ILE A 507 17.77 22.61 -9.11
CA ILE A 507 18.82 21.58 -9.01
C ILE A 507 19.93 21.82 -10.04
N MET A 508 19.56 22.07 -11.31
CA MET A 508 20.53 22.33 -12.38
C MET A 508 21.36 23.59 -12.08
N ASN A 509 20.71 24.70 -11.69
CA ASN A 509 21.41 25.94 -11.37
C ASN A 509 22.29 25.80 -10.12
N THR A 510 21.86 25.05 -9.11
CA THR A 510 22.68 24.76 -7.91
C THR A 510 23.95 24.01 -8.27
N ARG A 511 23.90 22.99 -9.13
CA ARG A 511 25.08 22.28 -9.64
C ARG A 511 26.00 23.15 -10.43
N LEU A 512 25.44 24.04 -11.25
CA LEU A 512 26.18 25.02 -12.04
C LEU A 512 26.68 26.25 -11.24
N LYS A 513 26.44 26.25 -9.92
CA LYS A 513 26.79 27.35 -9.01
C LYS A 513 26.14 28.71 -9.41
N ARG A 514 24.98 28.66 -10.08
CA ARG A 514 24.16 29.84 -10.45
C ARG A 514 23.14 30.11 -9.34
N TRP A 515 23.66 30.63 -8.23
CA TRP A 515 22.91 30.69 -6.95
C TRP A 515 21.66 31.55 -7.02
N SER A 516 21.69 32.67 -7.73
CA SER A 516 20.55 33.60 -7.88
C SER A 516 19.41 32.95 -8.65
N GLU A 517 19.73 32.26 -9.74
CA GLU A 517 18.74 31.54 -10.57
C GLU A 517 18.19 30.33 -9.87
N ALA A 518 19.01 29.67 -9.06
CA ALA A 518 18.56 28.55 -8.22
C ALA A 518 17.51 29.02 -7.19
N GLU A 519 17.77 30.11 -6.47
CA GLU A 519 16.85 30.66 -5.48
C GLU A 519 15.55 31.20 -6.13
N GLN A 520 15.64 31.86 -7.28
CA GLN A 520 14.45 32.30 -8.02
C GLN A 520 13.56 31.09 -8.41
N ALA A 521 14.16 29.99 -8.84
CA ALA A 521 13.45 28.78 -9.18
C ALA A 521 12.82 28.12 -7.92
N LEU A 522 13.55 28.08 -6.80
CA LEU A 522 13.01 27.56 -5.53
C LEU A 522 11.85 28.41 -5.00
N ALA A 523 11.95 29.76 -5.11
CA ALA A 523 10.85 30.64 -4.71
C ALA A 523 9.58 30.37 -5.55
N LYS A 524 9.74 30.18 -6.87
CA LYS A 524 8.59 29.81 -7.73
C LYS A 524 8.04 28.43 -7.42
N ALA A 525 8.89 27.46 -7.12
CA ALA A 525 8.44 26.14 -6.70
C ALA A 525 7.66 26.18 -5.37
N GLU A 526 8.08 27.04 -4.44
CA GLU A 526 7.41 27.25 -3.15
C GLU A 526 6.04 27.91 -3.31
N GLU A 527 5.92 28.94 -4.18
CA GLU A 527 4.63 29.58 -4.51
C GLU A 527 3.60 28.56 -5.04
N LEU A 528 4.04 27.56 -5.80
CA LEU A 528 3.20 26.53 -6.38
C LEU A 528 2.96 25.33 -5.44
N ALA A 529 3.64 25.27 -4.30
CA ALA A 529 3.49 24.22 -3.32
C ALA A 529 2.24 24.44 -2.46
N THR A 530 1.24 23.56 -2.61
CA THR A 530 -0.04 23.66 -1.90
C THR A 530 -0.08 22.82 -0.62
N LYS A 531 0.77 21.81 -0.53
CA LYS A 531 0.82 20.84 0.59
C LYS A 531 2.11 20.97 1.39
N PRO A 532 2.09 20.64 2.69
CA PRO A 532 3.30 20.66 3.51
C PRO A 532 4.44 19.79 2.91
N GLU A 533 4.12 18.60 2.41
CA GLU A 533 5.10 17.66 1.85
C GLU A 533 5.75 18.20 0.55
N GLU A 534 5.04 19.06 -0.17
CA GLU A 534 5.56 19.74 -1.35
C GLU A 534 6.55 20.84 -0.98
N ARG A 535 6.30 21.55 0.13
CA ARG A 535 7.21 22.58 0.68
C ARG A 535 8.44 21.95 1.33
N GLU A 536 8.29 20.79 1.95
CA GLU A 536 9.40 20.05 2.54
C GLU A 536 10.55 19.88 1.56
N TYR A 537 10.25 19.43 0.33
CA TYR A 537 11.28 19.22 -0.68
C TYR A 537 11.93 20.52 -1.15
N VAL A 538 11.16 21.61 -1.24
CA VAL A 538 11.72 22.95 -1.56
C VAL A 538 12.69 23.39 -0.46
N TYR A 539 12.32 23.26 0.81
CA TYR A 539 13.19 23.64 1.94
C TYR A 539 14.46 22.79 1.98
N PHE A 540 14.35 21.49 1.69
CA PHE A 540 15.51 20.63 1.58
C PHE A 540 16.50 21.10 0.50
N LEU A 541 16.02 21.36 -0.72
CA LEU A 541 16.84 21.84 -1.83
C LEU A 541 17.44 23.24 -1.56
N ARG A 542 16.68 24.11 -0.88
CA ARG A 542 17.20 25.42 -0.46
C ARG A 542 18.31 25.27 0.57
N GLY A 543 18.13 24.37 1.53
CA GLY A 543 19.16 24.02 2.51
C GLY A 543 20.44 23.51 1.84
N ASP A 544 20.35 22.57 0.90
CA ASP A 544 21.50 22.09 0.12
C ASP A 544 22.17 23.23 -0.68
N THR A 545 21.37 24.06 -1.35
CA THR A 545 21.87 25.21 -2.12
C THR A 545 22.63 26.21 -1.22
N LEU A 546 22.11 26.50 -0.05
CA LEU A 546 22.74 27.40 0.93
C LEU A 546 24.01 26.81 1.54
N GLN A 547 23.98 25.51 1.86
CA GLN A 547 25.17 24.79 2.36
C GLN A 547 26.31 24.84 1.33
N ARG A 548 26.04 24.62 0.04
CA ARG A 548 27.03 24.72 -1.02
C ARG A 548 27.57 26.15 -1.19
N GLN A 549 26.79 27.19 -0.84
CA GLN A 549 27.24 28.57 -0.73
C GLN A 549 28.04 28.88 0.55
N LYS A 550 28.20 27.90 1.46
CA LYS A 550 28.77 28.06 2.79
C LYS A 550 27.96 28.97 3.73
N LYS A 551 26.67 29.22 3.41
CA LYS A 551 25.72 29.96 4.24
C LYS A 551 25.04 29.02 5.24
N PHE A 552 25.86 28.52 6.17
CA PHE A 552 25.49 27.37 7.01
C PHE A 552 24.33 27.64 7.98
N ASP A 553 24.26 28.85 8.54
CA ASP A 553 23.20 29.16 9.51
C ASP A 553 21.82 29.29 8.81
N GLU A 554 21.81 29.82 7.58
CA GLU A 554 20.62 29.87 6.73
C GLU A 554 20.23 28.46 6.27
N ALA A 555 21.20 27.61 5.91
CA ALA A 555 20.97 26.21 5.55
C ALA A 555 20.38 25.41 6.73
N GLU A 556 20.92 25.58 7.95
CA GLU A 556 20.37 24.95 9.16
C GLU A 556 18.90 25.35 9.38
N ALA A 557 18.55 26.63 9.17
CA ALA A 557 17.19 27.11 9.32
C ALA A 557 16.22 26.40 8.34
N GLU A 558 16.65 26.21 7.07
CA GLU A 558 15.84 25.50 6.09
C GLU A 558 15.70 24.00 6.42
N PHE A 559 16.77 23.31 6.81
CA PHE A 559 16.70 21.90 7.23
C PHE A 559 15.81 21.71 8.46
N ARG A 560 15.80 22.66 9.41
CA ARG A 560 14.87 22.62 10.55
C ARG A 560 13.40 22.75 10.15
N LYS A 561 13.08 23.50 9.07
CA LYS A 561 11.71 23.54 8.50
C LYS A 561 11.31 22.17 7.93
N VAL A 562 12.25 21.46 7.30
CA VAL A 562 11.99 20.07 6.85
C VAL A 562 11.66 19.18 8.04
N LEU A 563 12.48 19.22 9.09
CA LEU A 563 12.27 18.38 10.29
C LEU A 563 11.00 18.75 11.08
N ALA A 564 10.51 19.98 10.95
CA ALA A 564 9.23 20.38 11.53
C ALA A 564 8.03 19.72 10.80
N ILE A 565 8.17 19.42 9.50
CA ILE A 565 7.16 18.71 8.70
C ILE A 565 7.33 17.19 8.84
N THR A 566 8.57 16.72 8.70
CA THR A 566 8.95 15.29 8.75
C THR A 566 10.09 15.07 9.74
N PRO A 567 9.79 14.90 11.04
CA PRO A 567 10.81 14.75 12.08
C PRO A 567 11.76 13.55 11.87
N GLN A 568 11.33 12.54 11.11
CA GLN A 568 12.11 11.34 10.80
C GLN A 568 12.68 11.38 9.37
N SER A 569 12.94 12.54 8.79
CA SER A 569 13.64 12.66 7.51
C SER A 569 15.12 12.29 7.68
N ALA A 570 15.47 11.00 7.41
CA ALA A 570 16.83 10.48 7.60
C ALA A 570 17.87 11.30 6.83
N ALA A 571 17.57 11.65 5.57
CA ALA A 571 18.46 12.50 4.76
C ALA A 571 18.70 13.85 5.42
N THR A 572 17.66 14.56 5.86
CA THR A 572 17.79 15.88 6.49
C THR A 572 18.53 15.81 7.83
N LEU A 573 18.24 14.80 8.65
CA LEU A 573 18.96 14.54 9.90
C LEU A 573 20.46 14.37 9.61
N ASN A 574 20.80 13.55 8.59
CA ASN A 574 22.20 13.34 8.22
C ASN A 574 22.85 14.61 7.65
N TYR A 575 22.19 15.35 6.75
CA TYR A 575 22.73 16.60 6.19
C TYR A 575 23.05 17.63 7.30
N LEU A 576 22.10 17.82 8.21
CA LEU A 576 22.29 18.75 9.33
C LEU A 576 23.40 18.29 10.29
N GLY A 577 23.43 16.98 10.59
CA GLY A 577 24.47 16.38 11.43
C GLY A 577 25.84 16.49 10.79
N TYR A 578 26.00 16.13 9.52
CA TYR A 578 27.26 16.21 8.79
C TYR A 578 27.77 17.65 8.68
N MET A 579 26.91 18.58 8.26
CA MET A 579 27.25 20.00 8.10
C MET A 579 27.82 20.60 9.40
N ASN A 580 27.20 20.32 10.54
CA ASN A 580 27.68 20.81 11.83
C ASN A 580 28.94 20.08 12.30
N ALA A 581 29.05 18.77 12.06
CA ALA A 581 30.24 18.00 12.36
C ALA A 581 31.45 18.48 11.56
N ASP A 582 31.30 18.72 10.25
CA ASP A 582 32.39 19.18 9.39
C ASP A 582 32.92 20.54 9.83
N ARG A 583 32.05 21.44 10.25
CA ARG A 583 32.42 22.73 10.86
C ARG A 583 33.05 22.59 12.25
N GLY A 584 32.98 21.44 12.88
CA GLY A 584 33.44 21.22 14.25
C GLY A 584 32.56 21.91 15.30
N VAL A 585 31.30 22.20 15.01
CA VAL A 585 30.35 22.85 15.92
C VAL A 585 29.23 21.89 16.31
N LYS A 586 28.63 22.07 17.48
CA LYS A 586 27.46 21.28 17.94
C LYS A 586 27.67 19.78 17.80
N LEU A 587 28.87 19.26 18.07
CA LEU A 587 29.26 17.87 17.76
C LEU A 587 28.37 16.82 18.42
N ASP A 588 27.87 17.06 19.64
CA ASP A 588 26.96 16.13 20.31
C ASP A 588 25.57 16.11 19.67
N GLU A 589 25.06 17.27 19.27
CA GLU A 589 23.82 17.38 18.51
C GLU A 589 23.95 16.71 17.13
N SER A 590 25.09 16.91 16.45
CA SER A 590 25.42 16.27 15.17
C SER A 590 25.40 14.75 15.29
N LEU A 591 26.05 14.18 16.30
CA LEU A 591 26.03 12.74 16.55
C LEU A 591 24.63 12.21 16.82
N ASN A 592 23.80 12.97 17.55
CA ASN A 592 22.42 12.58 17.81
C ASN A 592 21.61 12.53 16.50
N TYR A 593 21.71 13.53 15.64
CA TYR A 593 21.04 13.54 14.36
C TYR A 593 21.49 12.40 13.44
N ILE A 594 22.79 12.18 13.30
CA ILE A 594 23.34 11.11 12.47
C ILE A 594 22.91 9.72 12.98
N LYS A 595 22.90 9.51 14.30
CA LYS A 595 22.43 8.27 14.91
C LYS A 595 20.94 8.03 14.68
N GLN A 596 20.11 9.09 14.72
CA GLN A 596 18.70 8.98 14.35
C GLN A 596 18.55 8.58 12.88
N ALA A 597 19.33 9.18 11.98
CA ALA A 597 19.34 8.80 10.56
C ALA A 597 19.71 7.31 10.38
N LEU A 598 20.75 6.84 11.10
CA LEU A 598 21.17 5.43 11.09
C LEU A 598 20.16 4.48 11.75
N THR A 599 19.32 4.95 12.67
CA THR A 599 18.20 4.14 13.19
C THR A 599 17.17 3.86 12.10
N ILE A 600 16.98 4.81 11.16
CA ILE A 600 16.04 4.69 10.03
C ILE A 600 16.67 3.87 8.90
N GLU A 601 17.94 4.15 8.57
CA GLU A 601 18.70 3.49 7.50
C GLU A 601 20.06 2.97 8.02
N PRO A 602 20.09 1.83 8.72
CA PRO A 602 21.27 1.35 9.45
C PRO A 602 22.51 1.06 8.58
N ASN A 603 22.27 0.79 7.30
CA ASN A 603 23.31 0.38 6.34
C ASN A 603 23.71 1.47 5.35
N SER A 604 23.21 2.70 5.51
CA SER A 604 23.60 3.82 4.64
C SER A 604 25.09 4.13 4.77
N GLY A 605 25.85 3.93 3.69
CA GLY A 605 27.29 4.26 3.64
C GLY A 605 27.56 5.72 3.93
N ALA A 606 26.71 6.63 3.39
CA ALA A 606 26.82 8.06 3.62
C ALA A 606 26.61 8.45 5.11
N TYR A 607 25.65 7.79 5.80
CA TYR A 607 25.41 8.08 7.21
C TYR A 607 26.48 7.49 8.12
N LEU A 608 27.05 6.34 7.71
CA LEU A 608 28.22 5.76 8.41
C LEU A 608 29.45 6.64 8.23
N ASP A 609 29.67 7.23 7.05
CA ASP A 609 30.73 8.21 6.81
C ASP A 609 30.55 9.45 7.69
N SER A 610 29.37 10.03 7.71
CA SER A 610 29.02 11.17 8.56
C SER A 610 29.24 10.86 10.05
N LEU A 611 28.89 9.66 10.51
CA LEU A 611 29.15 9.21 11.88
C LEU A 611 30.63 9.15 12.18
N GLY A 612 31.40 8.53 11.28
CA GLY A 612 32.84 8.43 11.40
C GLY A 612 33.51 9.79 11.41
N TRP A 613 33.09 10.70 10.53
CA TRP A 613 33.58 12.05 10.49
C TRP A 613 33.28 12.86 11.75
N ALA A 614 32.06 12.73 12.30
CA ALA A 614 31.69 13.35 13.56
C ALA A 614 32.52 12.82 14.74
N TYR A 615 32.79 11.50 14.80
CA TYR A 615 33.70 10.94 15.77
C TYR A 615 35.14 11.44 15.59
N PHE A 616 35.63 11.55 14.34
CA PHE A 616 36.94 12.11 14.05
C PHE A 616 37.06 13.54 14.56
N LYS A 617 36.09 14.39 14.35
CA LYS A 617 36.05 15.79 14.83
C LYS A 617 35.97 15.85 16.36
N GLN A 618 35.44 14.84 17.03
CA GLN A 618 35.49 14.71 18.49
C GLN A 618 36.84 14.13 19.03
N GLY A 619 37.74 13.72 18.15
CA GLY A 619 39.00 13.06 18.54
C GLY A 619 38.86 11.60 18.98
N LYS A 620 37.68 10.98 18.72
CA LYS A 620 37.39 9.57 19.02
C LYS A 620 37.78 8.68 17.85
N TYR A 621 39.09 8.53 17.62
CA TYR A 621 39.62 7.97 16.37
C TYR A 621 39.30 6.49 16.19
N ASP A 622 39.20 5.67 17.25
CA ASP A 622 38.82 4.26 17.15
C ASP A 622 37.37 4.09 16.61
N LEU A 623 36.43 4.88 17.14
CA LEU A 623 35.05 4.89 16.67
C LEU A 623 34.93 5.47 15.27
N ALA A 624 35.76 6.45 14.92
CA ALA A 624 35.86 7.00 13.58
C ALA A 624 36.32 5.94 12.59
N GLU A 625 37.38 5.18 12.93
CA GLU A 625 37.91 4.12 12.08
C GLU A 625 36.87 3.01 11.82
N GLU A 626 36.19 2.56 12.87
CA GLU A 626 35.13 1.57 12.73
C GLU A 626 34.05 2.03 11.75
N SER A 627 33.56 3.27 11.92
CA SER A 627 32.48 3.82 11.13
C SER A 627 32.91 4.09 9.68
N LEU A 628 34.07 4.72 9.46
CA LEU A 628 34.60 5.03 8.12
C LEU A 628 34.98 3.77 7.33
N THR A 629 35.48 2.73 8.01
CA THR A 629 35.74 1.43 7.37
C THR A 629 34.45 0.78 6.88
N LYS A 630 33.40 0.83 7.70
CA LYS A 630 32.07 0.35 7.28
C LYS A 630 31.51 1.19 6.12
N ALA A 631 31.71 2.50 6.12
CA ALA A 631 31.31 3.38 5.02
C ALA A 631 32.07 3.02 3.74
N SER A 632 33.39 2.87 3.82
CA SER A 632 34.24 2.53 2.65
C SER A 632 33.91 1.14 2.08
N ALA A 633 33.47 0.19 2.89
CA ALA A 633 33.00 -1.12 2.40
C ALA A 633 31.72 -1.02 1.57
N ARG A 634 30.95 0.08 1.69
CA ARG A 634 29.70 0.33 0.96
C ARG A 634 29.81 1.39 -0.13
N MET A 635 30.77 2.31 0.01
CA MET A 635 30.99 3.45 -0.88
C MET A 635 32.49 3.59 -1.16
N GLY A 636 33.11 2.50 -1.61
CA GLY A 636 34.54 2.45 -1.85
C GLY A 636 35.02 3.41 -2.95
N SER A 637 34.14 3.75 -3.88
CA SER A 637 34.37 4.69 -4.99
C SER A 637 33.99 6.15 -4.68
N ASP A 638 33.52 6.46 -3.44
CA ASP A 638 33.23 7.82 -3.02
C ASP A 638 34.52 8.56 -2.61
N PRO A 639 34.86 9.69 -3.25
CA PRO A 639 36.09 10.41 -2.95
C PRO A 639 36.11 11.03 -1.55
N THR A 640 34.96 11.41 -0.97
CA THR A 640 34.87 12.02 0.36
C THR A 640 35.17 10.99 1.45
N VAL A 641 34.62 9.77 1.30
CA VAL A 641 34.91 8.65 2.22
C VAL A 641 36.42 8.32 2.21
N GLN A 642 37.04 8.33 1.03
CA GLN A 642 38.46 8.10 0.90
C GLN A 642 39.30 9.26 1.50
N GLU A 643 38.86 10.52 1.35
CA GLU A 643 39.47 11.67 2.01
C GLU A 643 39.44 11.55 3.53
N HIS A 644 38.25 11.23 4.10
CA HIS A 644 38.06 11.09 5.56
C HIS A 644 38.94 9.98 6.15
N LEU A 645 39.06 8.85 5.47
CA LEU A 645 40.00 7.77 5.88
C LEU A 645 41.44 8.24 5.81
N GLY A 646 41.83 8.96 4.76
CA GLY A 646 43.17 9.53 4.64
C GLY A 646 43.50 10.48 5.80
N ASP A 647 42.58 11.36 6.15
CA ASP A 647 42.72 12.31 7.26
C ASP A 647 42.81 11.59 8.63
N LEU A 648 42.00 10.54 8.83
CA LEU A 648 42.05 9.71 10.01
C LEU A 648 43.39 8.99 10.14
N PHE A 649 43.89 8.35 9.08
CA PHE A 649 45.16 7.66 9.10
C PHE A 649 46.34 8.60 9.29
N GLN A 650 46.28 9.81 8.77
CA GLN A 650 47.28 10.84 9.07
C GLN A 650 47.29 11.20 10.57
N LYS A 651 46.11 11.43 11.15
CA LYS A 651 45.98 11.78 12.59
C LYS A 651 46.46 10.67 13.53
N THR A 652 46.32 9.41 13.12
CA THR A 652 46.76 8.23 13.88
C THR A 652 48.20 7.78 13.53
N GLY A 653 48.94 8.57 12.77
CA GLY A 653 50.37 8.32 12.48
C GLY A 653 50.62 7.29 11.37
N ARG A 654 49.58 6.82 10.68
CA ARG A 654 49.63 5.78 9.61
C ARG A 654 49.79 6.41 8.22
N LEU A 655 50.90 7.13 8.00
CA LEU A 655 51.10 8.01 6.86
C LEU A 655 51.05 7.30 5.50
N LYS A 656 51.50 6.04 5.39
CA LYS A 656 51.42 5.23 4.17
C LYS A 656 49.97 4.95 3.77
N GLN A 657 49.13 4.62 4.76
CA GLN A 657 47.72 4.37 4.54
C GLN A 657 47.00 5.69 4.17
N ALA A 658 47.35 6.79 4.86
CA ALA A 658 46.79 8.11 4.49
C ALA A 658 47.05 8.46 3.05
N ALA A 659 48.29 8.33 2.57
CA ALA A 659 48.65 8.60 1.18
C ALA A 659 47.88 7.74 0.19
N ALA A 660 47.71 6.45 0.46
CA ALA A 660 46.97 5.53 -0.41
C ALA A 660 45.47 5.91 -0.53
N HIS A 661 44.85 6.34 0.57
CA HIS A 661 43.45 6.79 0.53
C HIS A 661 43.26 8.14 -0.17
N TRP A 662 44.17 9.10 0.01
CA TRP A 662 44.12 10.37 -0.74
C TRP A 662 44.39 10.18 -2.23
N GLU A 663 45.28 9.27 -2.61
CA GLU A 663 45.48 8.91 -4.03
C GLU A 663 44.18 8.36 -4.64
N ARG A 664 43.49 7.48 -3.89
CA ARG A 664 42.20 6.95 -4.32
C ARG A 664 41.13 8.03 -4.43
N ALA A 665 41.05 8.96 -3.44
CA ALA A 665 40.12 10.09 -3.50
C ALA A 665 40.33 10.94 -4.75
N LEU A 666 41.57 11.30 -5.07
CA LEU A 666 41.91 12.08 -6.25
C LEU A 666 41.58 11.34 -7.56
N ALA A 667 41.84 10.02 -7.60
CA ALA A 667 41.50 9.19 -8.76
C ALA A 667 39.97 9.16 -8.98
N GLU A 668 39.19 9.08 -7.90
CA GLU A 668 37.72 9.08 -8.00
C GLU A 668 37.13 10.44 -8.40
N TRP A 669 37.69 11.56 -7.91
CA TRP A 669 37.32 12.90 -8.42
C TRP A 669 37.65 13.06 -9.91
N GLY A 670 38.73 12.47 -10.40
CA GLY A 670 39.10 12.49 -11.81
C GLY A 670 38.07 11.82 -12.76
N LYS A 671 37.20 10.98 -12.21
CA LYS A 671 36.08 10.33 -12.94
C LYS A 671 34.77 11.13 -12.86
N THR A 672 34.72 12.18 -12.02
CA THR A 672 33.49 12.94 -11.74
C THR A 672 33.37 14.10 -12.73
N VAL A 673 32.13 14.47 -13.13
CA VAL A 673 31.90 15.64 -13.99
C VAL A 673 32.25 16.94 -13.28
N ALA A 674 32.76 17.88 -14.04
CA ALA A 674 33.25 19.16 -13.50
C ALA A 674 32.19 19.92 -12.65
N ALA A 675 30.91 19.79 -12.99
CA ALA A 675 29.80 20.43 -12.26
C ALA A 675 29.64 19.87 -10.81
N GLU A 676 30.10 18.65 -10.54
CA GLU A 676 29.98 17.98 -9.24
C GLU A 676 31.31 17.97 -8.44
N VAL A 677 32.43 18.36 -9.04
CA VAL A 677 33.73 18.38 -8.36
C VAL A 677 33.83 19.57 -7.41
N ASP A 678 34.19 19.33 -6.17
CA ASP A 678 34.70 20.35 -5.24
C ASP A 678 36.20 20.57 -5.47
N SER A 679 36.50 21.53 -6.37
CA SER A 679 37.90 21.83 -6.74
C SER A 679 38.76 22.32 -5.57
N GLU A 680 38.13 22.92 -4.54
CA GLU A 680 38.86 23.37 -3.33
C GLU A 680 39.24 22.16 -2.44
N ALA A 681 38.31 21.23 -2.24
CA ALA A 681 38.56 19.97 -1.52
C ALA A 681 39.64 19.15 -2.25
N GLN A 682 39.49 18.98 -3.57
CA GLN A 682 40.46 18.24 -4.38
C GLN A 682 41.88 18.85 -4.26
N ALA A 683 42.02 20.18 -4.35
CA ALA A 683 43.31 20.84 -4.20
C ALA A 683 43.92 20.66 -2.80
N LYS A 684 43.10 20.69 -1.74
CA LYS A 684 43.55 20.43 -0.38
C LYS A 684 44.07 18.99 -0.19
N VAL A 685 43.38 18.02 -0.76
CA VAL A 685 43.81 16.62 -0.68
C VAL A 685 45.10 16.41 -1.47
N GLN A 686 45.25 17.05 -2.64
CA GLN A 686 46.52 16.99 -3.38
C GLN A 686 47.68 17.54 -2.53
N GLN A 687 47.51 18.68 -1.85
CA GLN A 687 48.52 19.22 -0.96
C GLN A 687 48.88 18.29 0.22
N LYS A 688 47.84 17.66 0.82
CA LYS A 688 48.07 16.67 1.92
C LYS A 688 48.90 15.48 1.39
N LEU A 689 48.56 14.97 0.20
CA LEU A 689 49.26 13.85 -0.42
C LEU A 689 50.71 14.19 -0.74
N ASP A 690 50.98 15.34 -1.33
CA ASP A 690 52.32 15.79 -1.68
C ASP A 690 53.20 15.96 -0.40
N ALA A 691 52.65 16.56 0.64
CA ALA A 691 53.32 16.67 1.93
C ALA A 691 53.60 15.29 2.54
N ALA A 692 52.70 14.34 2.47
CA ALA A 692 52.89 12.97 2.96
C ALA A 692 53.98 12.24 2.18
N ARG A 693 54.02 12.37 0.85
CA ARG A 693 55.04 11.77 0.00
C ARG A 693 56.44 12.28 0.35
N VAL A 694 56.61 13.59 0.58
CA VAL A 694 57.88 14.18 1.02
C VAL A 694 58.35 13.61 2.38
N ARG A 695 57.41 13.43 3.34
CA ARG A 695 57.76 12.86 4.64
C ARG A 695 58.14 11.39 4.53
N LEU A 696 57.40 10.60 3.78
CA LEU A 696 57.71 9.16 3.55
C LEU A 696 59.04 8.97 2.83
N ALA A 697 59.41 9.87 1.89
CA ALA A 697 60.70 9.82 1.21
C ALA A 697 61.85 10.08 2.20
N LYS A 698 61.68 11.01 3.13
CA LYS A 698 62.68 11.27 4.20
C LYS A 698 62.86 10.08 5.14
N GLU A 699 61.75 9.52 5.62
CA GLU A 699 61.74 8.31 6.49
C GLU A 699 62.43 7.10 5.84
N ASN A 700 62.29 6.92 4.51
CA ASN A 700 62.95 5.87 3.75
C ASN A 700 64.46 6.15 3.51
N HIS A 701 64.91 7.41 3.58
CA HIS A 701 66.33 7.75 3.46
C HIS A 701 67.06 7.67 4.79
N GLU A 702 66.34 7.71 5.91
CA GLU A 702 66.89 7.61 7.29
C GLU A 702 66.94 6.15 7.78
N GLN A 703 66.28 5.23 7.15
CA GLN A 703 66.37 3.77 7.37
C GLN A 703 67.41 3.14 6.42
#